data_4cbbdcc817c693e69a89dd972a928216
#
_entry.id   4cbbdcc817c693e69a89dd972a928216
#
_cell.length_a   1.000
_cell.length_b   1.000
_cell.length_c   1.000
_cell.angle_alpha   90.00
_cell.angle_beta   90.00
_cell.angle_gamma   90.00
#
_symmetry.space_group_name_H-M   'P 1'
#
loop_
_entity.id
_entity.type
_entity.pdbx_description
1 polymer ?
#
loop_
_entity_poly.entity_id
_entity_poly.type
_entity_poly.pdbx_seq_one_letter_code
_entity_poly.pdbx_strand_id
1 'polypeptide(L)'
;MSKEFIRVVGARQHNLKNLSLEIPRDRLVVITGPSGSGKSSLAFDTLFAEGQRKYVESLSAYARQFLDQMQKPEVDHIEGLSPAIAIEQRTSGANPRSTIATTTEIYDYLRLLYAHLGQPHDPETGTPMACQSATEIVDRIALLPTKTRLMVLAPVVEDQRGEFRDVLERLQREGFVRVRVDGQIQELNPKEPIRLDAKATHTVEVVVDRIVIAEGVRVRLADSVETALRWGEGRLKVLHQAPDRPTDPWTETLHSTRMYSPATGRSFDTPTPQHFSFNSPKGACPVCHGLGQKMVFDPSLIVPDETKTLEDGAVQPYRRMGGKKMVSYYKGLIKGVAQHCGAPLDRPWKELSEEARRTLMHGSGTDEVDFWFMSGGAPKKTRKPFEGVLPNLERLYADSESEFTRNRLKAYMTLHPCDACRGRRLRPEMLAVTLGSEALAGSKVPGRSIADFCSLSIAEAHVFLGGFVLSDLQRRIAGEVILEIRKRLGFMVEVGLGYLTLDRESGSLSGGEAQRIRLATQIGAGLVGVLYILDEPSIGLHQRDNDRLLETVRRLRDAGNSVIVVEHDEDTIRAADHVLDIGPGAGIHGGELVAQGTPAEIMASARSVTGRYLSGDLCIPVPRHRVDPREDKGWIEIIGATENNLRNVDARIPLGTLTCVTGVSGSGKSTLIDDILRRTVFRQWYGSKERPGAHREIRNLELLEKCIVIDQAAIGRTPRSNPATYTGMFNEIRDLFASVATARVRGYDAGRFSFNVKGGRCEKCEGDGVLKIEMHFLPPVYVTCEACAGKRYNRETLEITYKGLNIADILQLTVDEAVNFFRAVPKLHAPSLTLAEVGLGYLRLGQSATTLSGGEAQRLKLAAELSRRQTGRVLYLLDEPTTGLHFQDIAKLLEVLFKLRDGGNTLVVIEHNLDVIKTADWVIDLGPEGGSGGGQIIAQGTPETVAATPGSHTGRYLTRVLRQKPSPTSRSNRG
;
A
#
# COMPACT_ATOMS: atom_id res chain seq x y z
N MET A 1 32.12 -2.73 33.31
CA MET A 1 32.88 -2.07 32.23
C MET A 1 32.07 -2.24 30.93
N SER A 2 31.58 -1.17 30.35
CA SER A 2 30.92 -1.23 29.05
C SER A 2 31.97 -1.69 28.02
N LYS A 3 31.69 -2.81 27.31
CA LYS A 3 32.60 -3.26 26.25
C LYS A 3 32.54 -2.21 25.13
N GLU A 4 33.67 -1.65 24.74
CA GLU A 4 33.75 -0.59 23.70
C GLU A 4 33.50 -1.13 22.29
N PHE A 5 33.61 -2.45 22.11
CA PHE A 5 33.49 -3.10 20.82
C PHE A 5 32.53 -4.28 20.84
N ILE A 6 31.85 -4.52 19.71
CA ILE A 6 31.21 -5.80 19.37
C ILE A 6 32.30 -6.63 18.69
N ARG A 7 32.70 -7.77 19.27
CA ARG A 7 33.69 -8.68 18.70
C ARG A 7 32.99 -9.86 18.05
N VAL A 8 33.25 -10.07 16.79
CA VAL A 8 32.80 -11.22 16.02
C VAL A 8 33.99 -12.11 15.73
N VAL A 9 33.89 -13.39 16.04
CA VAL A 9 34.95 -14.37 15.81
C VAL A 9 34.39 -15.54 15.01
N GLY A 10 34.97 -15.80 13.87
CA GLY A 10 34.67 -16.99 13.06
C GLY A 10 33.31 -16.99 12.40
N ALA A 11 32.81 -15.88 11.87
CA ALA A 11 31.54 -15.84 11.14
C ALA A 11 31.68 -16.53 9.76
N ARG A 12 30.81 -17.55 9.52
CA ARG A 12 30.80 -18.42 8.33
C ARG A 12 29.43 -18.50 7.67
N GLN A 13 28.51 -17.64 8.06
CA GLN A 13 27.15 -17.64 7.52
C GLN A 13 27.16 -17.38 6.01
N HIS A 14 26.51 -18.25 5.24
CA HIS A 14 26.40 -18.20 3.78
C HIS A 14 27.78 -18.19 3.07
N ASN A 15 28.18 -17.03 2.50
CA ASN A 15 29.43 -16.88 1.80
C ASN A 15 30.56 -16.24 2.64
N LEU A 16 30.34 -15.98 3.92
CA LEU A 16 31.35 -15.41 4.79
C LEU A 16 32.50 -16.40 5.05
N LYS A 17 33.75 -15.93 4.89
CA LYS A 17 34.95 -16.75 4.96
C LYS A 17 35.64 -16.61 6.33
N ASN A 18 35.02 -17.19 7.36
CA ASN A 18 35.57 -17.23 8.72
C ASN A 18 35.99 -15.83 9.24
N LEU A 19 35.06 -14.84 9.09
CA LEU A 19 35.33 -13.46 9.44
C LEU A 19 35.51 -13.26 10.94
N SER A 20 36.60 -12.56 11.30
CA SER A 20 36.82 -12.06 12.66
C SER A 20 37.09 -10.56 12.59
N LEU A 21 36.29 -9.78 13.34
CA LEU A 21 36.34 -8.31 13.27
C LEU A 21 35.83 -7.66 14.57
N GLU A 22 36.19 -6.41 14.79
CA GLU A 22 35.76 -5.58 15.90
C GLU A 22 34.96 -4.39 15.37
N ILE A 23 33.75 -4.19 15.87
CA ILE A 23 32.84 -3.10 15.52
C ILE A 23 32.71 -2.16 16.70
N PRO A 24 33.07 -0.87 16.58
CA PRO A 24 32.94 0.07 17.69
C PRO A 24 31.47 0.30 18.05
N ARG A 25 31.17 0.35 19.36
CA ARG A 25 29.84 0.65 19.88
C ARG A 25 29.61 2.15 19.93
N ASP A 26 28.32 2.53 20.00
CA ASP A 26 27.85 3.90 20.10
C ASP A 26 28.41 4.80 18.96
N ARG A 27 28.50 4.18 17.77
CA ARG A 27 29.01 4.77 16.54
C ARG A 27 28.09 4.45 15.38
N LEU A 28 28.20 5.28 14.33
CA LEU A 28 27.61 4.99 13.02
C LEU A 28 28.61 4.16 12.21
N VAL A 29 28.28 2.89 12.03
CA VAL A 29 29.10 1.93 11.27
C VAL A 29 28.42 1.61 9.96
N VAL A 30 29.12 1.76 8.84
CA VAL A 30 28.61 1.40 7.51
C VAL A 30 29.29 0.12 7.03
N ILE A 31 28.46 -0.87 6.64
CA ILE A 31 28.91 -2.09 5.97
C ILE A 31 28.68 -1.91 4.47
N THR A 32 29.73 -1.89 3.68
CA THR A 32 29.69 -1.67 2.23
C THR A 32 30.44 -2.76 1.44
N GLY A 33 30.42 -2.68 0.12
CA GLY A 33 31.06 -3.62 -0.80
C GLY A 33 30.17 -4.05 -1.95
N PRO A 34 30.67 -4.83 -2.94
CA PRO A 34 29.91 -5.28 -4.10
C PRO A 34 28.61 -6.02 -3.75
N SER A 35 27.63 -6.01 -4.65
CA SER A 35 26.39 -6.78 -4.46
C SER A 35 26.72 -8.28 -4.35
N GLY A 36 26.09 -8.98 -3.37
CA GLY A 36 26.37 -10.40 -3.11
C GLY A 36 27.68 -10.68 -2.38
N SER A 37 28.38 -9.65 -1.86
CA SER A 37 29.66 -9.85 -1.14
C SER A 37 29.53 -10.43 0.27
N GLY A 38 28.30 -10.49 0.85
CA GLY A 38 28.05 -11.04 2.20
C GLY A 38 27.70 -9.98 3.25
N LYS A 39 27.44 -8.73 2.86
CA LYS A 39 27.05 -7.64 3.77
C LYS A 39 25.83 -7.97 4.63
N SER A 40 24.74 -8.38 3.98
CA SER A 40 23.49 -8.74 4.66
C SER A 40 23.67 -10.00 5.50
N SER A 41 24.51 -10.95 5.06
CA SER A 41 24.85 -12.14 5.86
C SER A 41 25.56 -11.78 7.16
N LEU A 42 26.44 -10.76 7.15
CA LEU A 42 27.08 -10.26 8.35
C LEU A 42 26.08 -9.47 9.23
N ALA A 43 25.35 -8.50 8.64
CA ALA A 43 24.49 -7.58 9.37
C ALA A 43 23.24 -8.26 9.94
N PHE A 44 22.49 -8.99 9.09
CA PHE A 44 21.19 -9.55 9.48
C PHE A 44 21.29 -11.02 9.91
N ASP A 45 21.91 -11.88 9.09
CA ASP A 45 21.93 -13.32 9.37
C ASP A 45 22.95 -13.69 10.47
N THR A 46 23.84 -12.77 10.85
CA THR A 46 24.83 -13.00 11.92
C THR A 46 24.59 -12.08 13.12
N LEU A 47 24.77 -10.76 12.97
CA LEU A 47 24.71 -9.82 14.12
C LEU A 47 23.29 -9.66 14.65
N PHE A 48 22.29 -9.40 13.77
CA PHE A 48 20.91 -9.25 14.21
C PHE A 48 20.35 -10.57 14.75
N ALA A 49 20.55 -11.67 14.03
CA ALA A 49 20.04 -12.99 14.44
C ALA A 49 20.56 -13.41 15.82
N GLU A 50 21.85 -13.23 16.09
CA GLU A 50 22.42 -13.53 17.41
C GLU A 50 21.98 -12.54 18.49
N GLY A 51 21.87 -11.23 18.16
CA GLY A 51 21.35 -10.22 19.08
C GLY A 51 19.91 -10.49 19.50
N GLN A 52 19.06 -10.86 18.55
CA GLN A 52 17.68 -11.24 18.80
C GLN A 52 17.59 -12.54 19.61
N ARG A 53 18.39 -13.55 19.25
CA ARG A 53 18.45 -14.81 19.98
C ARG A 53 18.81 -14.60 21.46
N LYS A 54 19.87 -13.85 21.75
CA LYS A 54 20.28 -13.50 23.12
C LYS A 54 19.22 -12.71 23.88
N TYR A 55 18.52 -11.80 23.21
CA TYR A 55 17.42 -11.05 23.82
C TYR A 55 16.26 -11.97 24.21
N VAL A 56 15.80 -12.84 23.29
CA VAL A 56 14.72 -13.80 23.57
C VAL A 56 15.15 -14.80 24.68
N GLU A 57 16.42 -15.22 24.69
CA GLU A 57 16.97 -16.09 25.74
C GLU A 57 16.90 -15.46 27.13
N SER A 58 16.99 -14.15 27.24
CA SER A 58 16.84 -13.39 28.48
C SER A 58 15.39 -13.27 28.97
N LEU A 59 14.40 -13.61 28.14
CA LEU A 59 12.99 -13.51 28.47
C LEU A 59 12.49 -14.75 29.28
N SER A 60 11.18 -14.78 29.57
CA SER A 60 10.53 -15.83 30.33
C SER A 60 10.64 -17.23 29.68
N ALA A 61 10.41 -18.29 30.46
CA ALA A 61 10.41 -19.67 29.97
C ALA A 61 9.43 -19.92 28.82
N TYR A 62 8.31 -19.19 28.77
CA TYR A 62 7.35 -19.26 27.67
C TYR A 62 7.95 -18.70 26.36
N ALA A 63 8.65 -17.59 26.44
CA ALA A 63 9.31 -17.00 25.26
C ALA A 63 10.44 -17.90 24.73
N ARG A 64 11.12 -18.65 25.63
CA ARG A 64 12.18 -19.60 25.25
C ARG A 64 11.68 -20.76 24.38
N GLN A 65 10.40 -21.14 24.44
CA GLN A 65 9.85 -22.18 23.56
C GLN A 65 9.91 -21.79 22.06
N PHE A 66 10.03 -20.49 21.76
CA PHE A 66 10.23 -20.01 20.39
C PHE A 66 11.71 -20.01 19.97
N LEU A 67 12.67 -20.13 20.91
CA LEU A 67 14.10 -20.17 20.61
C LEU A 67 14.52 -21.40 19.83
N ASP A 68 13.92 -22.56 20.11
CA ASP A 68 14.22 -23.82 19.40
C ASP A 68 13.90 -23.74 17.91
N GLN A 69 13.14 -22.72 17.48
CA GLN A 69 12.80 -22.44 16.09
C GLN A 69 13.73 -21.41 15.43
N MET A 70 14.55 -20.68 16.22
CA MET A 70 15.51 -19.72 15.70
C MET A 70 16.84 -20.41 15.37
N GLN A 71 17.21 -20.40 14.09
CA GLN A 71 18.49 -20.94 13.66
C GLN A 71 19.63 -20.14 14.30
N LYS A 72 20.56 -20.84 14.97
CA LYS A 72 21.79 -20.21 15.46
C LYS A 72 22.68 -19.87 14.27
N PRO A 73 23.17 -18.61 14.16
CA PRO A 73 24.09 -18.27 13.08
C PRO A 73 25.39 -19.08 13.17
N GLU A 74 25.98 -19.36 12.01
CA GLU A 74 27.26 -20.06 11.91
C GLU A 74 28.40 -19.12 12.28
N VAL A 75 28.63 -18.96 13.58
CA VAL A 75 29.67 -18.12 14.17
C VAL A 75 30.24 -18.80 15.41
N ASP A 76 31.54 -18.67 15.64
CA ASP A 76 32.18 -19.27 16.82
C ASP A 76 31.75 -18.51 18.07
N HIS A 77 31.85 -17.16 18.05
CA HIS A 77 31.53 -16.36 19.23
C HIS A 77 31.25 -14.91 18.84
N ILE A 78 30.22 -14.27 19.49
CA ILE A 78 29.97 -12.84 19.43
C ILE A 78 29.84 -12.25 20.84
N GLU A 79 30.65 -11.25 21.14
CA GLU A 79 30.62 -10.49 22.40
C GLU A 79 30.20 -9.04 22.20
N GLY A 80 29.66 -8.42 23.24
CA GLY A 80 29.35 -6.98 23.26
C GLY A 80 28.05 -6.58 22.56
N LEU A 81 27.22 -7.54 22.10
CA LEU A 81 25.93 -7.23 21.48
C LEU A 81 24.96 -6.62 22.49
N SER A 82 24.32 -5.53 22.10
CA SER A 82 23.12 -4.98 22.71
C SER A 82 21.85 -5.63 22.13
N PRO A 83 20.65 -5.43 22.73
CA PRO A 83 19.40 -5.77 22.09
C PRO A 83 19.35 -5.16 20.68
N ALA A 84 19.04 -5.99 19.67
CA ALA A 84 19.12 -5.58 18.28
C ALA A 84 17.73 -5.34 17.67
N ILE A 85 17.61 -4.26 16.90
CA ILE A 85 16.42 -3.91 16.12
C ILE A 85 16.82 -3.79 14.65
N ALA A 86 16.18 -4.60 13.79
CA ALA A 86 16.38 -4.52 12.34
C ALA A 86 15.27 -3.72 11.67
N ILE A 87 15.65 -2.87 10.72
CA ILE A 87 14.74 -2.11 9.87
C ILE A 87 15.02 -2.47 8.42
N GLU A 88 14.34 -3.54 7.98
CA GLU A 88 14.45 -4.08 6.62
C GLU A 88 13.48 -3.41 5.65
N GLN A 89 13.74 -3.54 4.35
CA GLN A 89 12.90 -3.04 3.26
C GLN A 89 11.61 -3.81 3.01
N ARG A 90 11.40 -4.96 3.65
CA ARG A 90 10.24 -5.80 3.36
C ARG A 90 8.93 -5.03 3.50
N THR A 91 8.16 -4.94 2.43
CA THR A 91 6.80 -4.41 2.46
C THR A 91 5.92 -5.35 3.29
N SER A 92 5.25 -4.81 4.30
CA SER A 92 4.22 -5.53 5.03
C SER A 92 3.13 -5.96 4.04
N GLY A 93 2.58 -7.16 4.20
CA GLY A 93 1.50 -7.65 3.33
C GLY A 93 0.39 -6.60 3.17
N ALA A 94 -0.17 -6.52 1.98
CA ALA A 94 -1.21 -5.55 1.63
C ALA A 94 -2.51 -5.80 2.42
N ASN A 95 -2.59 -5.24 3.62
CA ASN A 95 -3.84 -5.22 4.38
C ASN A 95 -4.54 -3.87 4.10
N PRO A 96 -5.71 -3.85 3.45
CA PRO A 96 -6.42 -2.62 3.10
C PRO A 96 -6.91 -1.82 4.31
N ARG A 97 -6.86 -2.39 5.51
CA ARG A 97 -7.17 -1.71 6.77
C ARG A 97 -5.97 -1.08 7.46
N SER A 98 -4.76 -1.31 6.95
CA SER A 98 -3.54 -0.71 7.47
C SER A 98 -3.24 0.60 6.75
N THR A 99 -3.18 1.69 7.50
CA THR A 99 -2.83 3.04 7.02
C THR A 99 -1.58 3.54 7.74
N ILE A 100 -0.97 4.61 7.23
CA ILE A 100 0.16 5.25 7.91
C ILE A 100 -0.23 5.61 9.36
N ALA A 101 -1.39 6.22 9.55
CA ALA A 101 -1.86 6.59 10.89
C ALA A 101 -1.97 5.40 11.86
N THR A 102 -2.41 4.22 11.37
CA THR A 102 -2.51 3.02 12.21
C THR A 102 -1.15 2.36 12.45
N THR A 103 -0.27 2.34 11.46
CA THR A 103 1.07 1.73 11.57
C THR A 103 1.98 2.51 12.51
N THR A 104 1.78 3.83 12.61
CA THR A 104 2.54 4.73 13.48
C THR A 104 1.88 4.93 14.84
N GLU A 105 0.77 4.24 15.12
CA GLU A 105 -0.06 4.38 16.33
C GLU A 105 -0.68 5.79 16.50
N ILE A 106 -0.45 6.72 15.58
CA ILE A 106 -1.03 8.07 15.63
C ILE A 106 -2.57 7.99 15.65
N TYR A 107 -3.16 7.03 14.93
CA TYR A 107 -4.61 6.85 14.89
C TYR A 107 -5.19 6.52 16.26
N ASP A 108 -4.48 5.77 17.10
CA ASP A 108 -4.93 5.42 18.44
C ASP A 108 -4.98 6.64 19.36
N TYR A 109 -3.98 7.51 19.26
CA TYR A 109 -3.98 8.80 19.96
C TYR A 109 -5.04 9.74 19.40
N LEU A 110 -5.28 9.79 18.08
CA LEU A 110 -6.35 10.60 17.49
C LEU A 110 -7.73 10.15 17.96
N ARG A 111 -7.99 8.84 18.09
CA ARG A 111 -9.27 8.35 18.63
C ARG A 111 -9.53 8.86 20.05
N LEU A 112 -8.49 8.89 20.88
CA LEU A 112 -8.57 9.48 22.24
C LEU A 112 -8.81 10.99 22.17
N LEU A 113 -8.08 11.70 21.32
CA LEU A 113 -8.21 13.14 21.17
C LEU A 113 -9.62 13.55 20.73
N TYR A 114 -10.18 12.88 19.69
CA TYR A 114 -11.51 13.16 19.18
C TYR A 114 -12.62 12.77 20.16
N ALA A 115 -12.44 11.70 20.93
CA ALA A 115 -13.40 11.30 21.94
C ALA A 115 -13.51 12.30 23.10
N HIS A 116 -12.42 12.98 23.45
CA HIS A 116 -12.38 13.88 24.62
C HIS A 116 -12.48 15.36 24.27
N LEU A 117 -11.95 15.80 23.14
CA LEU A 117 -11.94 17.21 22.73
C LEU A 117 -12.81 17.48 21.49
N GLY A 118 -13.24 16.45 20.76
CA GLY A 118 -14.05 16.63 19.56
C GLY A 118 -15.41 17.25 19.88
N GLN A 119 -15.80 18.30 19.13
CA GLN A 119 -17.12 18.87 19.20
C GLN A 119 -18.07 18.10 18.29
N PRO A 120 -19.08 17.42 18.82
CA PRO A 120 -20.09 16.77 18.01
C PRO A 120 -21.04 17.76 17.35
N HIS A 121 -21.40 17.46 16.11
CA HIS A 121 -22.36 18.21 15.33
C HIS A 121 -23.40 17.27 14.71
N ASP A 122 -24.54 17.82 14.37
CA ASP A 122 -25.53 17.10 13.58
C ASP A 122 -25.02 16.92 12.14
N PRO A 123 -24.97 15.68 11.60
CA PRO A 123 -24.44 15.42 10.26
C PRO A 123 -25.20 16.11 9.12
N GLU A 124 -26.50 16.40 9.31
CA GLU A 124 -27.39 16.98 8.29
C GLU A 124 -27.38 18.50 8.31
N THR A 125 -27.36 19.08 9.49
CA THR A 125 -27.51 20.54 9.70
C THR A 125 -26.21 21.24 10.04
N GLY A 126 -25.19 20.51 10.57
CA GLY A 126 -23.95 21.08 11.08
C GLY A 126 -24.07 21.80 12.41
N THR A 127 -25.24 21.75 13.06
CA THR A 127 -25.44 22.41 14.37
C THR A 127 -24.71 21.68 15.48
N PRO A 128 -24.02 22.40 16.41
CA PRO A 128 -23.36 21.78 17.54
C PRO A 128 -24.34 21.00 18.42
N MET A 129 -23.93 19.83 18.88
CA MET A 129 -24.67 18.99 19.80
C MET A 129 -24.05 19.05 21.19
N ALA A 130 -24.85 18.97 22.22
CA ALA A 130 -24.40 18.93 23.59
C ALA A 130 -25.12 17.84 24.39
N CYS A 131 -24.44 17.30 25.37
CA CYS A 131 -25.06 16.53 26.45
C CYS A 131 -25.45 17.49 27.55
N GLN A 132 -26.63 17.29 28.13
CA GLN A 132 -27.04 17.98 29.35
C GLN A 132 -26.82 17.04 30.55
N SER A 133 -26.25 17.52 31.63
CA SER A 133 -26.28 16.77 32.88
C SER A 133 -27.70 16.80 33.49
N ALA A 134 -28.04 15.80 34.26
CA ALA A 134 -29.35 15.78 34.97
C ALA A 134 -29.55 17.06 35.78
N THR A 135 -28.50 17.60 36.40
CA THR A 135 -28.53 18.85 37.17
C THR A 135 -28.81 20.05 36.26
N GLU A 136 -28.15 20.16 35.10
CA GLU A 136 -28.41 21.25 34.14
C GLU A 136 -29.84 21.20 33.58
N ILE A 137 -30.40 20.01 33.39
CA ILE A 137 -31.79 19.83 32.96
C ILE A 137 -32.72 20.35 34.02
N VAL A 138 -32.51 19.98 35.30
CA VAL A 138 -33.28 20.49 36.45
C VAL A 138 -33.18 21.99 36.55
N ASP A 139 -31.96 22.55 36.46
CA ASP A 139 -31.76 24.01 36.58
C ASP A 139 -32.46 24.77 35.44
N ARG A 140 -32.38 24.26 34.21
CA ARG A 140 -33.06 24.85 33.06
C ARG A 140 -34.60 24.79 33.16
N ILE A 141 -35.16 23.70 33.65
CA ILE A 141 -36.60 23.59 33.86
C ILE A 141 -37.04 24.51 35.03
N ALA A 142 -36.26 24.61 36.10
CA ALA A 142 -36.54 25.46 37.26
C ALA A 142 -36.50 26.97 36.93
N LEU A 143 -35.83 27.39 35.82
CA LEU A 143 -35.86 28.77 35.34
C LEU A 143 -37.18 29.16 34.66
N LEU A 144 -38.12 28.26 34.45
CA LEU A 144 -39.44 28.57 33.93
C LEU A 144 -40.22 29.47 34.93
N PRO A 145 -41.09 30.37 34.44
CA PRO A 145 -41.86 31.29 35.31
C PRO A 145 -42.59 30.55 36.41
N THR A 146 -42.68 31.16 37.61
CA THR A 146 -43.47 30.64 38.73
C THR A 146 -44.93 30.44 38.32
N LYS A 147 -45.56 29.36 38.81
CA LYS A 147 -46.91 28.90 38.46
C LYS A 147 -47.02 28.28 37.06
N THR A 148 -45.93 28.10 36.31
CA THR A 148 -45.96 27.30 35.09
C THR A 148 -46.35 25.84 35.43
N ARG A 149 -47.33 25.31 34.72
CA ARG A 149 -47.71 23.89 34.81
C ARG A 149 -46.82 23.08 33.88
N LEU A 150 -46.24 22.02 34.39
CA LEU A 150 -45.41 21.12 33.59
C LEU A 150 -45.74 19.66 33.82
N MET A 151 -45.45 18.83 32.77
CA MET A 151 -45.46 17.39 32.84
C MET A 151 -44.12 16.89 32.39
N VAL A 152 -43.52 16.00 33.18
CA VAL A 152 -42.28 15.30 32.84
C VAL A 152 -42.63 13.95 32.27
N LEU A 153 -42.22 13.69 31.04
CA LEU A 153 -42.49 12.45 30.32
C LEU A 153 -41.18 11.73 29.98
N ALA A 154 -41.22 10.40 29.98
CA ALA A 154 -40.16 9.56 29.48
C ALA A 154 -40.61 8.83 28.21
N PRO A 155 -39.95 8.99 27.05
CA PRO A 155 -40.24 8.23 25.85
C PRO A 155 -39.77 6.78 26.04
N VAL A 156 -40.69 5.83 25.92
CA VAL A 156 -40.40 4.40 26.09
C VAL A 156 -40.46 3.66 24.76
N VAL A 157 -41.36 4.08 23.86
CA VAL A 157 -41.44 3.58 22.48
C VAL A 157 -41.57 4.79 21.56
N GLU A 158 -40.78 4.85 20.50
CA GLU A 158 -40.83 5.94 19.51
C GLU A 158 -40.93 5.35 18.10
N ASP A 159 -42.01 5.73 17.39
CA ASP A 159 -42.26 5.36 15.98
C ASP A 159 -42.01 3.88 15.62
N GLN A 160 -42.49 2.97 16.51
CA GLN A 160 -42.35 1.53 16.28
C GLN A 160 -43.73 0.89 16.03
N ARG A 161 -43.75 -0.14 15.20
CA ARG A 161 -44.96 -0.96 14.95
C ARG A 161 -45.06 -2.02 16.00
N GLY A 162 -46.28 -2.19 16.54
CA GLY A 162 -46.57 -3.22 17.54
C GLY A 162 -47.68 -2.87 18.48
N GLU A 163 -48.21 -3.83 19.20
CA GLU A 163 -49.26 -3.66 20.20
C GLU A 163 -48.75 -3.17 21.57
N PHE A 164 -47.45 -3.33 21.85
CA PHE A 164 -46.73 -2.91 23.06
C PHE A 164 -47.42 -3.23 24.39
N ARG A 165 -48.20 -4.32 24.46
CA ARG A 165 -48.95 -4.75 25.68
C ARG A 165 -48.00 -4.97 26.85
N ASP A 166 -46.90 -5.67 26.61
CA ASP A 166 -45.87 -5.99 27.63
C ASP A 166 -45.25 -4.72 28.23
N VAL A 167 -45.03 -3.69 27.39
CA VAL A 167 -44.50 -2.40 27.82
C VAL A 167 -45.52 -1.67 28.71
N LEU A 168 -46.79 -1.61 28.27
CA LEU A 168 -47.85 -0.96 29.01
C LEU A 168 -48.10 -1.67 30.35
N GLU A 169 -48.16 -2.99 30.40
CA GLU A 169 -48.29 -3.78 31.62
C GLU A 169 -47.09 -3.61 32.57
N ARG A 170 -45.86 -3.49 32.01
CA ARG A 170 -44.67 -3.21 32.81
C ARG A 170 -44.76 -1.84 33.47
N LEU A 171 -45.11 -0.81 32.71
CA LEU A 171 -45.28 0.57 33.22
C LEU A 171 -46.32 0.60 34.33
N GLN A 172 -47.44 -0.14 34.20
CA GLN A 172 -48.48 -0.24 35.21
C GLN A 172 -48.00 -0.94 36.49
N ARG A 173 -47.24 -2.04 36.37
CA ARG A 173 -46.66 -2.75 37.53
C ARG A 173 -45.68 -1.91 38.32
N GLU A 174 -44.96 -1.00 37.64
CA GLU A 174 -44.03 -0.06 38.26
C GLU A 174 -44.71 1.17 38.88
N GLY A 175 -46.04 1.23 38.81
CA GLY A 175 -46.85 2.23 39.51
C GLY A 175 -47.13 3.49 38.71
N PHE A 176 -46.85 3.54 37.43
CA PHE A 176 -47.25 4.67 36.61
C PHE A 176 -48.77 4.66 36.34
N VAL A 177 -49.36 5.86 36.42
CA VAL A 177 -50.81 6.03 36.31
C VAL A 177 -51.25 6.49 34.92
N ARG A 178 -50.33 7.15 34.16
CA ARG A 178 -50.67 7.76 32.87
C ARG A 178 -49.55 7.57 31.86
N VAL A 179 -49.98 7.40 30.61
CA VAL A 179 -49.12 7.38 29.42
C VAL A 179 -49.66 8.35 28.39
N ARG A 180 -48.76 8.90 27.58
CA ARG A 180 -49.14 9.62 26.37
C ARG A 180 -48.88 8.68 25.18
N VAL A 181 -49.96 8.33 24.50
CA VAL A 181 -49.92 7.48 23.32
C VAL A 181 -50.29 8.32 22.10
N ASP A 182 -49.40 8.39 21.10
CA ASP A 182 -49.59 9.15 19.86
C ASP A 182 -50.09 10.59 20.13
N GLY A 183 -49.50 11.22 21.14
CA GLY A 183 -49.82 12.59 21.57
C GLY A 183 -51.00 12.74 22.50
N GLN A 184 -51.78 11.68 22.76
CA GLN A 184 -52.95 11.72 23.65
C GLN A 184 -52.66 11.08 25.03
N ILE A 185 -52.99 11.80 26.12
CA ILE A 185 -52.79 11.28 27.48
C ILE A 185 -53.92 10.33 27.83
N GLN A 186 -53.59 9.11 28.24
CA GLN A 186 -54.49 8.04 28.63
C GLN A 186 -54.13 7.51 30.03
N GLU A 187 -55.12 7.03 30.78
CA GLU A 187 -54.87 6.41 32.09
C GLU A 187 -54.57 4.92 31.94
N LEU A 188 -53.56 4.45 32.65
CA LEU A 188 -53.21 3.03 32.73
C LEU A 188 -54.15 2.35 33.73
N ASN A 189 -55.34 1.88 33.26
CA ASN A 189 -56.34 1.23 34.10
C ASN A 189 -56.31 -0.29 33.89
N PRO A 190 -56.14 -1.10 34.96
CA PRO A 190 -56.19 -2.55 34.85
C PRO A 190 -57.51 -3.10 34.28
N LYS A 191 -58.59 -2.34 34.46
CA LYS A 191 -59.91 -2.76 33.98
C LYS A 191 -60.22 -2.41 32.54
N GLU A 192 -59.43 -1.45 31.98
CA GLU A 192 -59.55 -0.97 30.60
C GLU A 192 -58.20 -0.89 29.97
N PRO A 193 -57.64 -2.02 29.48
CA PRO A 193 -56.32 -2.02 28.88
C PRO A 193 -56.30 -1.23 27.56
N ILE A 194 -55.24 -0.40 27.36
CA ILE A 194 -54.99 0.35 26.12
C ILE A 194 -54.69 -0.68 25.03
N ARG A 195 -55.46 -0.64 23.94
CA ARG A 195 -55.22 -1.51 22.77
C ARG A 195 -54.66 -0.68 21.63
N LEU A 196 -53.50 -1.07 21.14
CA LEU A 196 -52.82 -0.45 20.01
C LEU A 196 -52.90 -1.33 18.76
N ASP A 197 -52.94 -0.73 17.58
CA ASP A 197 -52.98 -1.46 16.32
C ASP A 197 -51.58 -2.01 15.98
N ALA A 198 -51.42 -3.32 15.88
CA ALA A 198 -50.18 -3.99 15.56
C ALA A 198 -49.54 -3.53 14.22
N LYS A 199 -50.34 -2.98 13.32
CA LYS A 199 -49.91 -2.55 11.99
C LYS A 199 -49.54 -1.07 11.91
N ALA A 200 -49.98 -0.27 12.85
CA ALA A 200 -49.67 1.16 12.95
C ALA A 200 -48.36 1.40 13.70
N THR A 201 -47.71 2.52 13.43
CA THR A 201 -46.59 3.02 14.24
C THR A 201 -47.11 3.78 15.43
N HIS A 202 -46.57 3.50 16.61
CA HIS A 202 -46.97 4.13 17.87
C HIS A 202 -45.79 4.75 18.59
N THR A 203 -46.09 5.86 19.29
CA THR A 203 -45.17 6.48 20.22
C THR A 203 -45.80 6.43 21.62
N VAL A 204 -45.13 5.77 22.56
CA VAL A 204 -45.60 5.61 23.95
C VAL A 204 -44.61 6.32 24.88
N GLU A 205 -45.13 7.28 25.63
CA GLU A 205 -44.39 8.06 26.61
C GLU A 205 -45.05 7.95 27.98
N VAL A 206 -44.27 7.62 29.00
CA VAL A 206 -44.82 7.57 30.34
C VAL A 206 -44.83 8.93 31.01
N VAL A 207 -45.95 9.35 31.60
CA VAL A 207 -46.03 10.59 32.40
C VAL A 207 -45.49 10.28 33.80
N VAL A 208 -44.26 10.76 34.06
CA VAL A 208 -43.54 10.53 35.30
C VAL A 208 -44.08 11.40 36.42
N ASP A 209 -44.29 12.70 36.19
CA ASP A 209 -44.82 13.62 37.18
C ASP A 209 -45.54 14.80 36.54
N ARG A 210 -46.40 15.43 37.31
CA ARG A 210 -47.09 16.71 37.01
C ARG A 210 -46.78 17.72 38.09
N ILE A 211 -46.03 18.75 37.70
CA ILE A 211 -45.47 19.72 38.65
C ILE A 211 -45.93 21.13 38.28
N VAL A 212 -46.05 21.98 39.29
CA VAL A 212 -46.23 23.41 39.13
C VAL A 212 -44.97 24.09 39.69
N ILE A 213 -44.38 24.95 38.93
CA ILE A 213 -43.15 25.66 39.36
C ILE A 213 -43.48 26.57 40.53
N ALA A 214 -42.86 26.34 41.68
CA ALA A 214 -43.01 27.08 42.95
C ALA A 214 -41.64 27.08 43.68
N GLU A 215 -41.51 27.94 44.69
CA GLU A 215 -40.32 27.88 45.56
C GLU A 215 -40.21 26.50 46.23
N GLY A 216 -38.97 25.92 46.21
CA GLY A 216 -38.73 24.61 46.82
C GLY A 216 -39.03 23.41 45.92
N VAL A 217 -39.49 23.61 44.68
CA VAL A 217 -39.86 22.51 43.76
C VAL A 217 -38.65 21.68 43.26
N ARG A 218 -37.40 22.22 43.44
CA ARG A 218 -36.20 21.66 42.86
C ARG A 218 -35.90 20.21 43.22
N VAL A 219 -36.15 19.81 44.46
CA VAL A 219 -35.90 18.42 44.92
C VAL A 219 -36.83 17.45 44.21
N ARG A 220 -38.12 17.75 44.20
CA ARG A 220 -39.14 16.93 43.53
C ARG A 220 -38.90 16.87 42.01
N LEU A 221 -38.50 18.00 41.44
CA LEU A 221 -38.15 18.06 40.01
C LEU A 221 -36.92 17.21 39.70
N ALA A 222 -35.90 17.19 40.57
CA ALA A 222 -34.71 16.35 40.39
C ALA A 222 -35.09 14.85 40.42
N ASP A 223 -35.88 14.39 41.36
CA ASP A 223 -36.35 13.02 41.44
C ASP A 223 -37.16 12.60 40.20
N SER A 224 -38.03 13.53 39.74
CA SER A 224 -38.82 13.28 38.51
C SER A 224 -37.99 13.23 37.25
N VAL A 225 -37.01 14.14 37.13
CA VAL A 225 -36.04 14.16 36.01
C VAL A 225 -35.20 12.89 36.00
N GLU A 226 -34.66 12.47 37.17
CA GLU A 226 -33.83 11.26 37.26
C GLU A 226 -34.67 10.01 36.90
N THR A 227 -35.90 9.92 37.38
CA THR A 227 -36.80 8.83 37.02
C THR A 227 -37.12 8.84 35.53
N ALA A 228 -37.41 9.99 34.94
CA ALA A 228 -37.70 10.12 33.52
C ALA A 228 -36.49 9.75 32.65
N LEU A 229 -35.29 10.18 33.03
CA LEU A 229 -34.03 9.82 32.32
C LEU A 229 -33.76 8.32 32.38
N ARG A 230 -34.09 7.66 33.52
CA ARG A 230 -33.92 6.20 33.65
C ARG A 230 -34.85 5.43 32.71
N TRP A 231 -36.11 5.83 32.62
CA TRP A 231 -37.12 5.16 31.78
C TRP A 231 -37.02 5.53 30.31
N GLY A 232 -36.66 6.76 30.02
CA GLY A 232 -36.45 7.25 28.65
C GLY A 232 -35.03 7.01 28.13
N GLU A 233 -34.24 6.14 28.79
CA GLU A 233 -32.84 5.78 28.37
C GLU A 233 -31.98 7.00 28.14
N GLY A 234 -31.99 7.95 29.08
CA GLY A 234 -31.21 9.21 29.02
C GLY A 234 -31.93 10.34 28.29
N ARG A 235 -33.21 10.19 27.95
CA ARG A 235 -34.05 11.22 27.31
C ARG A 235 -35.30 11.50 28.14
N LEU A 236 -35.75 12.73 28.16
CA LEU A 236 -37.03 13.13 28.73
C LEU A 236 -37.65 14.26 27.94
N LYS A 237 -38.97 14.34 27.94
CA LYS A 237 -39.76 15.42 27.38
C LYS A 237 -40.43 16.18 28.48
N VAL A 238 -40.44 17.51 28.36
CA VAL A 238 -41.21 18.37 29.29
C VAL A 238 -42.25 19.13 28.50
N LEU A 239 -43.52 18.88 28.86
CA LEU A 239 -44.60 19.66 28.37
C LEU A 239 -44.85 20.77 29.41
N HIS A 240 -44.80 22.04 28.98
CA HIS A 240 -45.09 23.15 29.88
C HIS A 240 -46.10 24.12 29.30
N GLN A 241 -46.87 24.76 30.18
CA GLN A 241 -47.89 25.72 29.82
C GLN A 241 -47.74 26.96 30.71
N ALA A 242 -47.64 28.11 30.07
CA ALA A 242 -47.42 29.39 30.78
C ALA A 242 -48.61 29.71 31.68
N PRO A 243 -48.39 30.29 32.87
CA PRO A 243 -49.44 30.61 33.83
C PRO A 243 -50.46 31.65 33.31
N ASP A 244 -50.01 32.55 32.44
CA ASP A 244 -50.83 33.67 31.93
C ASP A 244 -51.70 33.27 30.72
N ARG A 245 -51.48 32.06 30.16
CA ARG A 245 -52.24 31.57 28.99
C ARG A 245 -52.64 30.12 29.13
N PRO A 246 -53.54 29.78 29.96
CA PRO A 246 -53.94 28.40 30.27
C PRO A 246 -54.70 27.70 29.13
N THR A 247 -55.11 28.40 28.09
CA THR A 247 -55.78 27.87 26.89
C THR A 247 -54.84 27.60 25.73
N ASP A 248 -53.58 28.04 25.81
CA ASP A 248 -52.60 27.80 24.76
C ASP A 248 -52.17 26.29 24.69
N PRO A 249 -51.81 25.79 23.53
CA PRO A 249 -51.28 24.43 23.42
C PRO A 249 -50.03 24.26 24.27
N TRP A 250 -49.82 23.07 24.81
CA TRP A 250 -48.62 22.69 25.56
C TRP A 250 -47.39 22.83 24.73
N THR A 251 -46.39 23.55 25.23
CA THR A 251 -45.08 23.64 24.60
C THR A 251 -44.24 22.43 25.01
N GLU A 252 -43.73 21.68 24.04
CA GLU A 252 -42.88 20.51 24.26
C GLU A 252 -41.42 20.89 24.16
N THR A 253 -40.61 20.51 25.15
CA THR A 253 -39.14 20.60 25.10
C THR A 253 -38.55 19.24 25.39
N LEU A 254 -37.62 18.82 24.56
CA LEU A 254 -36.84 17.59 24.73
C LEU A 254 -35.54 17.90 25.45
N HIS A 255 -35.18 17.08 26.41
CA HIS A 255 -33.93 17.13 27.13
C HIS A 255 -33.25 15.74 27.06
N SER A 256 -31.95 15.72 27.00
CA SER A 256 -31.20 14.46 26.86
C SER A 256 -29.86 14.55 27.58
N THR A 257 -29.54 13.48 28.29
CA THR A 257 -28.17 13.24 28.80
C THR A 257 -27.27 12.57 27.74
N ARG A 258 -27.88 12.17 26.63
CA ARG A 258 -27.13 11.72 25.42
C ARG A 258 -26.90 12.92 24.50
N MET A 259 -25.99 12.78 23.56
CA MET A 259 -25.80 13.73 22.48
C MET A 259 -27.08 13.92 21.68
N TYR A 260 -27.59 15.14 21.65
CA TYR A 260 -28.88 15.47 21.06
C TYR A 260 -28.78 16.64 20.10
N SER A 261 -29.38 16.50 18.92
CA SER A 261 -29.55 17.60 17.96
C SER A 261 -30.88 18.31 18.16
N PRO A 262 -30.88 19.59 18.54
CA PRO A 262 -32.14 20.36 18.64
C PRO A 262 -32.83 20.54 17.28
N ALA A 263 -32.06 20.50 16.18
CA ALA A 263 -32.58 20.77 14.84
C ALA A 263 -33.32 19.57 14.23
N THR A 264 -32.82 18.34 14.45
CA THR A 264 -33.38 17.13 13.82
C THR A 264 -34.09 16.19 14.81
N GLY A 265 -34.02 16.47 16.11
CA GLY A 265 -34.59 15.62 17.15
C GLY A 265 -33.87 14.27 17.37
N ARG A 266 -32.72 14.05 16.71
CA ARG A 266 -31.95 12.79 16.82
C ARG A 266 -31.01 12.81 18.01
N SER A 267 -30.93 11.69 18.70
CA SER A 267 -29.94 11.43 19.74
C SER A 267 -28.90 10.47 19.25
N PHE A 268 -27.64 10.72 19.62
CA PHE A 268 -26.50 9.87 19.30
C PHE A 268 -25.80 9.44 20.59
N ASP A 269 -25.09 8.31 20.51
CA ASP A 269 -24.29 7.84 21.65
C ASP A 269 -23.12 8.81 21.87
N THR A 270 -22.75 9.00 23.13
CA THR A 270 -21.56 9.79 23.48
C THR A 270 -20.32 9.20 22.84
N PRO A 271 -19.54 9.98 22.08
CA PRO A 271 -18.35 9.48 21.39
C PRO A 271 -17.35 8.86 22.35
N THR A 272 -16.95 7.62 22.09
CA THR A 272 -15.88 6.93 22.79
C THR A 272 -14.78 6.59 21.79
N PRO A 273 -13.54 6.28 22.21
CA PRO A 273 -12.45 5.91 21.27
C PRO A 273 -12.80 4.72 20.35
N GLN A 274 -13.71 3.84 20.76
CA GLN A 274 -14.19 2.73 19.92
C GLN A 274 -15.06 3.18 18.75
N HIS A 275 -15.80 4.29 18.89
CA HIS A 275 -16.64 4.87 17.85
C HIS A 275 -15.82 5.49 16.71
N PHE A 276 -14.57 5.86 16.96
CA PHE A 276 -13.64 6.36 15.93
C PHE A 276 -12.80 5.26 15.29
N SER A 277 -13.00 3.99 15.66
CA SER A 277 -12.29 2.87 15.03
C SER A 277 -13.07 2.33 13.85
N PHE A 278 -12.48 2.41 12.65
CA PHE A 278 -13.05 1.80 11.45
C PHE A 278 -12.93 0.26 11.44
N ASN A 279 -12.23 -0.34 12.42
CA ASN A 279 -12.18 -1.78 12.66
C ASN A 279 -13.23 -2.26 13.68
N SER A 280 -13.92 -1.33 14.34
CA SER A 280 -14.97 -1.62 15.31
C SER A 280 -16.36 -1.50 14.65
N PRO A 281 -17.29 -2.43 14.89
CA PRO A 281 -18.67 -2.33 14.39
C PRO A 281 -19.39 -1.06 14.81
N LYS A 282 -18.98 -0.46 15.96
CA LYS A 282 -19.56 0.79 16.48
C LYS A 282 -19.19 2.01 15.65
N GLY A 283 -17.98 2.03 15.07
CA GLY A 283 -17.47 3.18 14.33
C GLY A 283 -17.43 2.98 12.81
N ALA A 284 -17.31 1.73 12.36
CA ALA A 284 -17.18 1.42 10.94
C ALA A 284 -18.43 1.81 10.14
N CYS A 285 -18.23 2.34 8.94
CA CYS A 285 -19.31 2.54 7.98
C CYS A 285 -20.06 1.23 7.73
N PRO A 286 -21.40 1.18 7.89
CA PRO A 286 -22.17 -0.06 7.79
C PRO A 286 -22.17 -0.65 6.37
N VAL A 287 -21.91 0.16 5.32
CA VAL A 287 -21.94 -0.26 3.92
C VAL A 287 -20.62 -0.90 3.50
N CYS A 288 -19.47 -0.31 3.85
CA CYS A 288 -18.14 -0.84 3.47
C CYS A 288 -17.40 -1.53 4.62
N HIS A 289 -18.02 -1.65 5.79
CA HIS A 289 -17.43 -2.27 6.98
C HIS A 289 -16.03 -1.74 7.33
N GLY A 290 -15.83 -0.43 7.15
CA GLY A 290 -14.57 0.25 7.46
C GLY A 290 -13.49 0.15 6.39
N LEU A 291 -13.77 -0.43 5.22
CA LEU A 291 -12.81 -0.51 4.11
C LEU A 291 -12.66 0.82 3.35
N GLY A 292 -13.68 1.69 3.38
CA GLY A 292 -13.71 2.93 2.61
C GLY A 292 -14.01 2.74 1.13
N GLN A 293 -13.90 1.52 0.63
CA GLN A 293 -14.04 1.14 -0.77
C GLN A 293 -14.99 -0.05 -0.90
N LYS A 294 -15.60 -0.18 -2.07
CA LYS A 294 -16.41 -1.34 -2.44
C LYS A 294 -16.07 -1.78 -3.87
N MET A 295 -16.18 -3.07 -4.12
CA MET A 295 -16.10 -3.62 -5.48
C MET A 295 -17.41 -3.33 -6.19
N VAL A 296 -17.36 -2.64 -7.32
CA VAL A 296 -18.52 -2.34 -8.18
C VAL A 296 -18.24 -2.78 -9.61
N PHE A 297 -19.28 -3.18 -10.33
CA PHE A 297 -19.16 -3.48 -11.76
C PHE A 297 -18.84 -2.21 -12.53
N ASP A 298 -17.81 -2.26 -13.37
CA ASP A 298 -17.33 -1.13 -14.13
C ASP A 298 -17.86 -1.21 -15.58
N PRO A 299 -18.65 -0.22 -16.04
CA PRO A 299 -19.13 -0.18 -17.42
C PRO A 299 -17.99 -0.30 -18.45
N SER A 300 -16.82 0.28 -18.18
CA SER A 300 -15.67 0.23 -19.09
C SER A 300 -15.04 -1.17 -19.20
N LEU A 301 -15.19 -2.04 -18.18
CA LEU A 301 -14.78 -3.43 -18.23
C LEU A 301 -15.85 -4.33 -18.84
N ILE A 302 -17.12 -3.92 -18.76
CA ILE A 302 -18.24 -4.62 -19.39
C ILE A 302 -18.20 -4.40 -20.90
N VAL A 303 -17.91 -3.17 -21.35
CA VAL A 303 -17.72 -2.80 -22.74
C VAL A 303 -16.32 -2.23 -22.92
N PRO A 304 -15.29 -3.08 -23.01
CA PRO A 304 -13.90 -2.61 -23.08
C PRO A 304 -13.50 -2.05 -24.43
N ASP A 305 -14.26 -2.39 -25.48
CA ASP A 305 -14.03 -1.97 -26.85
C ASP A 305 -15.30 -1.38 -27.42
N GLU A 306 -15.39 -0.06 -27.37
CA GLU A 306 -16.57 0.69 -27.85
C GLU A 306 -16.68 0.73 -29.38
N THR A 307 -15.67 0.24 -30.11
CA THR A 307 -15.72 0.10 -31.58
C THR A 307 -16.47 -1.15 -32.02
N LYS A 308 -16.72 -2.09 -31.10
CA LYS A 308 -17.48 -3.31 -31.38
C LYS A 308 -18.98 -3.04 -31.42
N THR A 309 -19.65 -3.80 -32.27
CA THR A 309 -21.11 -3.80 -32.39
C THR A 309 -21.75 -4.67 -31.30
N LEU A 310 -23.04 -4.49 -31.04
CA LEU A 310 -23.80 -5.39 -30.15
C LEU A 310 -23.80 -6.83 -30.70
N GLU A 311 -23.80 -7.02 -31.99
CA GLU A 311 -23.76 -8.32 -32.67
C GLU A 311 -22.39 -9.02 -32.47
N ASP A 312 -21.29 -8.26 -32.56
CA ASP A 312 -19.93 -8.75 -32.32
C ASP A 312 -19.63 -8.97 -30.84
N GLY A 313 -20.59 -8.64 -29.97
CA GLY A 313 -20.53 -8.86 -28.55
C GLY A 313 -19.75 -7.78 -27.79
N ALA A 314 -20.08 -6.50 -28.02
CA ALA A 314 -19.57 -5.37 -27.25
C ALA A 314 -19.73 -5.59 -25.74
N VAL A 315 -20.86 -6.18 -25.29
CA VAL A 315 -21.09 -6.54 -23.88
C VAL A 315 -20.37 -7.87 -23.55
N GLN A 316 -19.12 -7.76 -23.10
CA GLN A 316 -18.23 -8.91 -22.89
C GLN A 316 -18.75 -9.97 -21.91
N PRO A 317 -19.33 -9.64 -20.73
CA PRO A 317 -19.80 -10.65 -19.80
C PRO A 317 -20.78 -11.63 -20.45
N TYR A 318 -21.73 -11.13 -21.22
CA TYR A 318 -22.77 -11.94 -21.86
C TYR A 318 -22.24 -12.86 -22.98
N ARG A 319 -21.11 -12.52 -23.58
CA ARG A 319 -20.42 -13.36 -24.56
C ARG A 319 -19.71 -14.56 -23.93
N ARG A 320 -19.25 -14.42 -22.69
CA ARG A 320 -18.40 -15.41 -22.00
C ARG A 320 -19.11 -16.15 -20.87
N MET A 321 -20.34 -15.81 -20.54
CA MET A 321 -21.09 -16.46 -19.46
C MET A 321 -21.76 -17.76 -19.90
N GLY A 322 -21.28 -18.89 -19.36
CA GLY A 322 -21.91 -20.20 -19.52
C GLY A 322 -21.70 -20.86 -20.87
N GLY A 323 -22.44 -21.96 -21.09
CA GLY A 323 -22.40 -22.71 -22.35
C GLY A 323 -23.21 -22.03 -23.47
N LYS A 324 -23.18 -22.64 -24.67
CA LYS A 324 -23.85 -22.12 -25.88
C LYS A 324 -25.29 -21.66 -25.66
N LYS A 325 -26.07 -22.36 -24.81
CA LYS A 325 -27.46 -22.00 -24.48
C LYS A 325 -27.57 -20.65 -23.75
N MET A 326 -26.70 -20.40 -22.76
CA MET A 326 -26.70 -19.14 -22.02
C MET A 326 -26.26 -17.96 -22.88
N VAL A 327 -25.26 -18.14 -23.73
CA VAL A 327 -24.83 -17.09 -24.68
C VAL A 327 -25.98 -16.73 -25.64
N SER A 328 -26.72 -17.73 -26.13
CA SER A 328 -27.89 -17.49 -27.00
C SER A 328 -29.01 -16.76 -26.26
N TYR A 329 -29.23 -17.08 -24.96
CA TYR A 329 -30.19 -16.36 -24.13
C TYR A 329 -29.83 -14.89 -23.97
N TYR A 330 -28.57 -14.58 -23.60
CA TYR A 330 -28.10 -13.20 -23.44
C TYR A 330 -28.13 -12.42 -24.76
N LYS A 331 -27.80 -13.07 -25.89
CA LYS A 331 -27.94 -12.45 -27.22
C LYS A 331 -29.42 -12.10 -27.51
N GLY A 332 -30.36 -12.94 -27.12
CA GLY A 332 -31.78 -12.67 -27.24
C GLY A 332 -32.24 -11.46 -26.44
N LEU A 333 -31.70 -11.31 -25.21
CA LEU A 333 -31.96 -10.14 -24.35
C LEU A 333 -31.46 -8.85 -25.02
N ILE A 334 -30.19 -8.83 -25.44
CA ILE A 334 -29.59 -7.66 -26.11
C ILE A 334 -30.36 -7.26 -27.34
N LYS A 335 -30.76 -8.24 -28.18
CA LYS A 335 -31.54 -8.01 -29.36
C LYS A 335 -32.91 -7.40 -29.06
N GLY A 336 -33.62 -7.91 -28.04
CA GLY A 336 -34.91 -7.38 -27.62
C GLY A 336 -34.83 -5.93 -27.16
N VAL A 337 -33.82 -5.60 -26.33
CA VAL A 337 -33.60 -4.23 -25.86
C VAL A 337 -33.21 -3.29 -27.00
N ALA A 338 -32.31 -3.73 -27.87
CA ALA A 338 -31.91 -2.94 -29.03
C ALA A 338 -33.12 -2.58 -29.94
N GLN A 339 -34.00 -3.57 -30.18
CA GLN A 339 -35.26 -3.34 -30.95
C GLN A 339 -36.19 -2.38 -30.20
N HIS A 340 -36.34 -2.50 -28.89
CA HIS A 340 -37.16 -1.61 -28.07
C HIS A 340 -36.69 -0.16 -28.12
N CYS A 341 -35.37 0.06 -28.05
CA CYS A 341 -34.75 1.39 -28.11
C CYS A 341 -34.52 1.90 -29.55
N GLY A 342 -34.89 1.13 -30.58
CA GLY A 342 -34.58 1.48 -31.96
C GLY A 342 -33.09 1.53 -32.30
N ALA A 343 -32.27 0.83 -31.53
CA ALA A 343 -30.83 0.83 -31.70
C ALA A 343 -30.38 -0.21 -32.73
N PRO A 344 -29.58 0.16 -33.74
CA PRO A 344 -29.05 -0.78 -34.72
C PRO A 344 -28.02 -1.72 -34.05
N LEU A 345 -28.10 -3.02 -34.34
CA LEU A 345 -27.22 -4.03 -33.79
C LEU A 345 -25.81 -4.04 -34.41
N ASP A 346 -25.72 -3.53 -35.64
CA ASP A 346 -24.53 -3.52 -36.49
C ASP A 346 -23.68 -2.24 -36.36
N ARG A 347 -24.12 -1.29 -35.53
CA ARG A 347 -23.32 -0.09 -35.23
C ARG A 347 -22.42 -0.27 -33.99
N PRO A 348 -21.25 0.37 -34.01
CA PRO A 348 -20.36 0.43 -32.85
C PRO A 348 -21.05 0.97 -31.60
N TRP A 349 -20.69 0.43 -30.42
CA TRP A 349 -21.24 0.86 -29.13
C TRP A 349 -21.18 2.39 -28.93
N LYS A 350 -20.07 3.02 -29.31
CA LYS A 350 -19.88 4.49 -29.23
C LYS A 350 -20.87 5.31 -30.02
N GLU A 351 -21.46 4.74 -31.09
CA GLU A 351 -22.41 5.40 -31.99
C GLU A 351 -23.88 5.18 -31.60
N LEU A 352 -24.12 4.31 -30.59
CA LEU A 352 -25.47 4.11 -30.05
C LEU A 352 -25.93 5.35 -29.28
N SER A 353 -27.24 5.62 -29.28
CA SER A 353 -27.81 6.70 -28.49
C SER A 353 -27.50 6.51 -26.98
N GLU A 354 -27.38 7.61 -26.26
CA GLU A 354 -27.15 7.57 -24.82
C GLU A 354 -28.28 6.85 -24.07
N GLU A 355 -29.51 7.00 -24.51
CA GLU A 355 -30.68 6.32 -23.99
C GLU A 355 -30.59 4.80 -24.18
N ALA A 356 -30.19 4.32 -25.35
CA ALA A 356 -30.01 2.90 -25.64
C ALA A 356 -28.87 2.31 -24.77
N ARG A 357 -27.74 3.02 -24.66
CA ARG A 357 -26.62 2.61 -23.79
C ARG A 357 -27.04 2.55 -22.32
N ARG A 358 -27.79 3.55 -21.84
CA ARG A 358 -28.31 3.59 -20.47
C ARG A 358 -29.29 2.44 -20.21
N THR A 359 -30.26 2.22 -21.14
CA THR A 359 -31.22 1.12 -20.98
C THR A 359 -30.56 -0.24 -21.01
N LEU A 360 -29.56 -0.45 -21.88
CA LEU A 360 -28.76 -1.69 -21.88
C LEU A 360 -28.02 -1.92 -20.56
N MET A 361 -27.41 -0.88 -19.98
CA MET A 361 -26.62 -1.01 -18.77
C MET A 361 -27.46 -1.08 -17.50
N HIS A 362 -28.48 -0.24 -17.37
CA HIS A 362 -29.24 -0.06 -16.11
C HIS A 362 -30.64 -0.62 -16.13
N GLY A 363 -31.14 -1.05 -17.30
CA GLY A 363 -32.48 -1.63 -17.43
C GLY A 363 -33.54 -0.68 -18.00
N SER A 364 -34.70 -1.25 -18.35
CA SER A 364 -35.86 -0.53 -18.89
C SER A 364 -36.80 0.04 -17.81
N GLY A 365 -36.43 -0.06 -16.54
CA GLY A 365 -37.32 0.35 -15.43
C GLY A 365 -38.60 -0.50 -15.40
N THR A 366 -39.76 0.17 -15.50
CA THR A 366 -41.10 -0.47 -15.58
C THR A 366 -41.50 -0.85 -16.98
N ASP A 367 -40.79 -0.39 -18.01
CA ASP A 367 -41.18 -0.59 -19.41
C ASP A 367 -40.92 -2.03 -19.82
N GLU A 368 -41.98 -2.65 -20.38
CA GLU A 368 -41.90 -4.04 -20.81
C GLU A 368 -41.27 -4.15 -22.19
N VAL A 369 -40.25 -5.01 -22.30
CA VAL A 369 -39.51 -5.30 -23.53
C VAL A 369 -39.91 -6.69 -24.05
N ASP A 370 -40.10 -6.79 -25.39
CA ASP A 370 -40.38 -8.06 -26.07
C ASP A 370 -39.07 -8.84 -26.34
N PHE A 371 -38.99 -10.06 -25.78
CA PHE A 371 -37.86 -10.94 -26.01
C PHE A 371 -38.26 -12.19 -26.75
N TRP A 372 -37.38 -12.65 -27.65
CA TRP A 372 -37.57 -13.83 -28.44
C TRP A 372 -36.51 -14.89 -28.11
N PHE A 373 -36.94 -16.01 -27.62
CA PHE A 373 -36.07 -17.15 -27.27
C PHE A 373 -36.42 -18.41 -28.04
N MET A 374 -35.42 -19.20 -28.39
CA MET A 374 -35.67 -20.53 -28.95
C MET A 374 -35.95 -21.53 -27.84
N SER A 375 -37.14 -22.13 -27.81
CA SER A 375 -37.55 -23.17 -26.87
C SER A 375 -38.18 -24.33 -27.62
N GLY A 376 -37.57 -25.53 -27.50
CA GLY A 376 -38.07 -26.71 -28.22
C GLY A 376 -38.06 -26.61 -29.74
N GLY A 377 -37.15 -25.78 -30.33
CA GLY A 377 -37.05 -25.57 -31.77
C GLY A 377 -37.99 -24.51 -32.34
N ALA A 378 -38.87 -23.90 -31.52
CA ALA A 378 -39.76 -22.80 -31.94
C ALA A 378 -39.43 -21.50 -31.20
N PRO A 379 -39.61 -20.32 -31.86
CA PRO A 379 -39.44 -19.02 -31.22
C PRO A 379 -40.60 -18.75 -30.25
N LYS A 380 -40.27 -18.54 -28.99
CA LYS A 380 -41.18 -18.16 -27.90
C LYS A 380 -41.00 -16.68 -27.57
N LYS A 381 -42.06 -15.92 -27.63
CA LYS A 381 -42.10 -14.50 -27.22
C LYS A 381 -42.34 -14.42 -25.70
N THR A 382 -41.58 -13.61 -25.04
CA THR A 382 -41.77 -13.30 -23.62
C THR A 382 -41.68 -11.80 -23.43
N ARG A 383 -42.63 -11.21 -22.75
CA ARG A 383 -42.70 -9.78 -22.46
C ARG A 383 -42.45 -9.55 -20.98
N LYS A 384 -41.44 -8.76 -20.67
CA LYS A 384 -41.05 -8.43 -19.28
C LYS A 384 -40.13 -7.22 -19.28
N PRO A 385 -40.01 -6.50 -18.16
CA PRO A 385 -38.98 -5.48 -18.00
C PRO A 385 -37.57 -6.07 -18.13
N PHE A 386 -36.67 -5.28 -18.69
CA PHE A 386 -35.26 -5.64 -18.77
C PHE A 386 -34.53 -5.16 -17.50
N GLU A 387 -33.90 -6.05 -16.80
CA GLU A 387 -33.19 -5.78 -15.55
C GLU A 387 -32.00 -4.84 -15.74
N GLY A 388 -31.35 -4.87 -16.91
CA GLY A 388 -30.06 -4.20 -17.14
C GLY A 388 -28.87 -5.14 -16.98
N VAL A 389 -27.76 -4.83 -17.66
CA VAL A 389 -26.52 -5.63 -17.56
C VAL A 389 -25.92 -5.50 -16.18
N LEU A 390 -25.81 -4.30 -15.61
CA LEU A 390 -25.21 -4.05 -14.29
C LEU A 390 -26.01 -4.71 -13.18
N PRO A 391 -27.32 -4.47 -12.99
CA PRO A 391 -28.12 -5.15 -11.97
C PRO A 391 -28.14 -6.68 -12.12
N ASN A 392 -28.15 -7.18 -13.35
CA ASN A 392 -28.06 -8.61 -13.60
C ASN A 392 -26.74 -9.21 -13.10
N LEU A 393 -25.61 -8.55 -13.36
CA LEU A 393 -24.30 -9.01 -12.88
C LEU A 393 -24.19 -8.90 -11.35
N GLU A 394 -24.72 -7.84 -10.75
CA GLU A 394 -24.77 -7.66 -9.28
C GLU A 394 -25.57 -8.79 -8.62
N ARG A 395 -26.76 -9.08 -9.14
CA ARG A 395 -27.58 -10.18 -8.64
C ARG A 395 -26.87 -11.53 -8.79
N LEU A 396 -26.31 -11.81 -9.98
CA LEU A 396 -25.57 -13.07 -10.20
C LEU A 396 -24.34 -13.21 -9.28
N TYR A 397 -23.69 -12.11 -8.93
CA TYR A 397 -22.55 -12.11 -8.00
C TYR A 397 -23.02 -12.34 -6.57
N ALA A 398 -24.15 -11.74 -6.16
CA ALA A 398 -24.73 -11.90 -4.82
C ALA A 398 -25.27 -13.32 -4.61
N ASP A 399 -26.06 -13.84 -5.57
CA ASP A 399 -26.75 -15.12 -5.46
C ASP A 399 -25.84 -16.34 -5.71
N SER A 400 -24.67 -16.16 -6.32
CA SER A 400 -23.79 -17.28 -6.66
C SER A 400 -23.04 -17.81 -5.45
N GLU A 401 -23.20 -19.10 -5.12
CA GLU A 401 -22.36 -19.83 -4.15
C GLU A 401 -21.06 -20.34 -4.79
N SER A 402 -20.97 -20.38 -6.12
CA SER A 402 -19.78 -20.86 -6.85
C SER A 402 -18.66 -19.83 -6.83
N GLU A 403 -17.55 -20.17 -6.18
CA GLU A 403 -16.33 -19.35 -6.15
C GLU A 403 -15.77 -19.11 -7.55
N PHE A 404 -15.84 -20.10 -8.44
CA PHE A 404 -15.44 -19.97 -9.83
C PHE A 404 -16.27 -18.89 -10.56
N THR A 405 -17.60 -18.88 -10.36
CA THR A 405 -18.47 -17.87 -10.97
C THR A 405 -18.20 -16.49 -10.39
N ARG A 406 -18.06 -16.37 -9.06
CA ARG A 406 -17.70 -15.11 -8.41
C ARG A 406 -16.35 -14.57 -8.91
N ASN A 407 -15.33 -15.40 -9.01
CA ASN A 407 -13.99 -14.99 -9.49
C ASN A 407 -14.04 -14.53 -10.96
N ARG A 408 -14.86 -15.16 -11.77
CA ARG A 408 -15.07 -14.73 -13.17
C ARG A 408 -15.80 -13.38 -13.25
N LEU A 409 -16.80 -13.16 -12.40
CA LEU A 409 -17.53 -11.88 -12.32
C LEU A 409 -16.67 -10.74 -11.77
N LYS A 410 -15.82 -11.01 -10.78
CA LYS A 410 -14.82 -10.04 -10.28
C LYS A 410 -13.93 -9.48 -11.36
N ALA A 411 -13.75 -10.18 -12.47
CA ALA A 411 -13.00 -9.68 -13.62
C ALA A 411 -13.60 -8.41 -14.24
N TYR A 412 -14.86 -8.10 -13.99
CA TYR A 412 -15.58 -6.93 -14.49
C TYR A 412 -15.85 -5.89 -13.40
N MET A 413 -15.21 -6.03 -12.24
CA MET A 413 -15.36 -5.13 -11.11
C MET A 413 -14.09 -4.33 -10.87
N THR A 414 -14.27 -3.11 -10.37
CA THR A 414 -13.20 -2.22 -9.90
C THR A 414 -13.50 -1.74 -8.48
N LEU A 415 -12.45 -1.31 -7.77
CA LEU A 415 -12.61 -0.67 -6.47
C LEU A 415 -13.06 0.78 -6.66
N HIS A 416 -14.16 1.14 -6.02
CA HIS A 416 -14.67 2.50 -5.96
C HIS A 416 -14.79 2.98 -4.51
N PRO A 417 -14.61 4.28 -4.24
CA PRO A 417 -14.92 4.83 -2.93
C PRO A 417 -16.36 4.48 -2.53
N CYS A 418 -16.58 4.12 -1.28
CA CYS A 418 -17.90 3.78 -0.77
C CYS A 418 -18.83 5.02 -0.81
N ASP A 419 -20.01 4.92 -1.44
CA ASP A 419 -20.93 6.04 -1.62
C ASP A 419 -21.42 6.61 -0.29
N ALA A 420 -21.62 5.74 0.73
CA ALA A 420 -22.13 6.14 2.02
C ALA A 420 -21.13 6.98 2.84
N CYS A 421 -19.86 6.54 2.88
CA CYS A 421 -18.82 7.25 3.63
C CYS A 421 -17.85 8.04 2.75
N ARG A 422 -17.96 7.97 1.44
CA ARG A 422 -17.10 8.64 0.45
C ARG A 422 -15.61 8.41 0.71
N GLY A 423 -15.24 7.16 1.01
CA GLY A 423 -13.87 6.77 1.34
C GLY A 423 -13.44 7.00 2.79
N ARG A 424 -14.22 7.68 3.60
CA ARG A 424 -13.85 8.10 4.98
C ARG A 424 -13.91 6.99 6.03
N ARG A 425 -14.37 5.78 5.69
CA ARG A 425 -14.36 4.54 6.49
C ARG A 425 -15.29 4.51 7.72
N LEU A 426 -15.69 5.65 8.28
CA LEU A 426 -16.48 5.79 9.51
C LEU A 426 -17.96 6.10 9.22
N ARG A 427 -18.78 5.95 10.24
CA ARG A 427 -20.19 6.37 10.23
C ARG A 427 -20.31 7.88 10.11
N PRO A 428 -21.39 8.41 9.47
CA PRO A 428 -21.59 9.85 9.31
C PRO A 428 -21.60 10.62 10.62
N GLU A 429 -22.16 10.03 11.69
CA GLU A 429 -22.25 10.63 13.03
C GLU A 429 -20.84 10.87 13.62
N MET A 430 -19.93 9.94 13.40
CA MET A 430 -18.54 10.05 13.87
C MET A 430 -17.72 11.02 13.02
N LEU A 431 -18.07 11.15 11.74
CA LEU A 431 -17.47 12.13 10.85
C LEU A 431 -17.97 13.57 11.14
N ALA A 432 -19.06 13.71 11.87
CA ALA A 432 -19.56 15.00 12.33
C ALA A 432 -18.98 15.44 13.68
N VAL A 433 -18.09 14.64 14.29
CA VAL A 433 -17.31 15.06 15.46
C VAL A 433 -15.99 15.68 14.96
N THR A 434 -15.76 16.96 15.29
CA THR A 434 -14.68 17.75 14.68
C THR A 434 -13.81 18.47 15.71
N LEU A 435 -12.59 18.81 15.30
CA LEU A 435 -11.65 19.67 16.00
C LEU A 435 -11.47 20.98 15.24
N GLY A 436 -11.40 22.09 15.98
CA GLY A 436 -11.32 23.44 15.40
C GLY A 436 -12.67 23.98 14.94
N SER A 437 -12.69 25.22 14.45
CA SER A 437 -13.89 25.93 14.04
C SER A 437 -13.88 26.40 12.59
N GLU A 438 -12.84 26.03 11.82
CA GLU A 438 -12.71 26.44 10.43
C GLU A 438 -13.80 25.81 9.55
N ALA A 439 -14.41 26.62 8.68
CA ALA A 439 -15.33 26.10 7.67
C ALA A 439 -14.55 25.45 6.54
N LEU A 440 -14.74 24.15 6.32
CA LEU A 440 -14.17 23.43 5.18
C LEU A 440 -15.07 23.59 3.95
N ALA A 441 -14.46 23.83 2.80
CA ALA A 441 -15.18 23.95 1.53
C ALA A 441 -16.03 22.71 1.26
N GLY A 442 -17.35 22.90 1.04
CA GLY A 442 -18.29 21.81 0.79
C GLY A 442 -18.75 21.02 2.02
N SER A 443 -18.32 21.36 3.25
CA SER A 443 -18.80 20.77 4.48
C SER A 443 -19.82 21.68 5.15
N LYS A 444 -20.93 21.08 5.62
CA LYS A 444 -21.90 21.79 6.50
C LYS A 444 -21.41 21.83 7.95
N VAL A 445 -20.52 20.93 8.33
CA VAL A 445 -19.98 20.78 9.68
C VAL A 445 -18.69 21.57 9.79
N PRO A 446 -18.58 22.51 10.76
CA PRO A 446 -17.34 23.26 10.97
C PRO A 446 -16.26 22.37 11.63
N GLY A 447 -15.00 22.73 11.43
CA GLY A 447 -13.86 21.98 11.95
C GLY A 447 -13.50 20.75 11.12
N ARG A 448 -12.49 20.01 11.56
CA ARG A 448 -11.97 18.82 10.87
C ARG A 448 -12.37 17.55 11.61
N SER A 449 -13.01 16.63 10.92
CA SER A 449 -13.22 15.26 11.43
C SER A 449 -11.89 14.49 11.50
N ILE A 450 -11.88 13.35 12.18
CA ILE A 450 -10.71 12.46 12.23
C ILE A 450 -10.27 12.01 10.82
N ALA A 451 -11.22 11.81 9.91
CA ALA A 451 -10.92 11.47 8.53
C ALA A 451 -10.31 12.66 7.77
N ASP A 452 -10.85 13.87 7.95
CA ASP A 452 -10.29 15.07 7.33
C ASP A 452 -8.88 15.38 7.89
N PHE A 453 -8.63 15.09 9.16
CA PHE A 453 -7.30 15.19 9.74
C PHE A 453 -6.33 14.18 9.11
N CYS A 454 -6.76 12.93 8.95
CA CYS A 454 -5.94 11.89 8.33
C CYS A 454 -5.67 12.14 6.83
N SER A 455 -6.50 12.90 6.15
CA SER A 455 -6.29 13.30 4.75
C SER A 455 -5.27 14.44 4.58
N LEU A 456 -4.89 15.10 5.68
CA LEU A 456 -3.79 16.07 5.65
C LEU A 456 -2.46 15.36 5.38
N SER A 457 -1.54 16.07 4.73
CA SER A 457 -0.16 15.63 4.72
C SER A 457 0.41 15.65 6.15
N ILE A 458 1.41 14.81 6.41
CA ILE A 458 2.07 14.74 7.73
C ILE A 458 2.58 16.12 8.16
N ALA A 459 3.13 16.90 7.21
CA ALA A 459 3.60 18.25 7.47
C ALA A 459 2.44 19.19 7.86
N GLU A 460 1.33 19.16 7.11
CA GLU A 460 0.14 19.97 7.42
C GLU A 460 -0.49 19.56 8.76
N ALA A 461 -0.59 18.26 9.04
CA ALA A 461 -1.09 17.75 10.31
C ALA A 461 -0.22 18.20 11.50
N HIS A 462 1.11 18.20 11.33
CA HIS A 462 2.05 18.70 12.35
C HIS A 462 1.85 20.18 12.63
N VAL A 463 1.70 21.01 11.59
CA VAL A 463 1.44 22.44 11.69
C VAL A 463 0.08 22.71 12.33
N PHE A 464 -0.97 21.99 11.91
CA PHE A 464 -2.32 22.14 12.46
C PHE A 464 -2.35 21.93 13.98
N LEU A 465 -1.77 20.85 14.48
CA LEU A 465 -1.69 20.60 15.93
C LEU A 465 -0.77 21.60 16.66
N GLY A 466 0.21 22.18 15.96
CA GLY A 466 1.07 23.22 16.52
C GLY A 466 0.35 24.54 16.79
N GLY A 467 -0.64 24.85 15.95
CA GLY A 467 -1.48 26.05 16.09
C GLY A 467 -2.71 25.88 17.00
N PHE A 468 -2.92 24.69 17.58
CA PHE A 468 -4.12 24.41 18.36
C PHE A 468 -4.03 25.03 19.76
N VAL A 469 -4.87 26.04 20.03
CA VAL A 469 -4.92 26.73 21.33
C VAL A 469 -5.85 25.96 22.27
N LEU A 470 -5.30 25.46 23.37
CA LEU A 470 -6.03 24.72 24.39
C LEU A 470 -6.36 25.59 25.60
N SER A 471 -7.57 25.48 26.14
CA SER A 471 -7.91 25.95 27.47
C SER A 471 -7.13 25.17 28.54
N ASP A 472 -7.04 25.68 29.77
CA ASP A 472 -6.33 24.98 30.86
C ASP A 472 -6.92 23.61 31.15
N LEU A 473 -8.23 23.45 31.08
CA LEU A 473 -8.91 22.18 31.24
C LEU A 473 -8.55 21.20 30.10
N GLN A 474 -8.65 21.65 28.86
CA GLN A 474 -8.31 20.86 27.69
C GLN A 474 -6.85 20.44 27.69
N ARG A 475 -5.95 21.31 28.16
CA ARG A 475 -4.50 20.98 28.30
C ARG A 475 -4.26 19.88 29.31
N ARG A 476 -5.02 19.84 30.41
CA ARG A 476 -4.93 18.74 31.39
C ARG A 476 -5.47 17.43 30.86
N ILE A 477 -6.50 17.48 30.01
CA ILE A 477 -7.16 16.29 29.46
C ILE A 477 -6.33 15.67 28.31
N ALA A 478 -5.88 16.48 27.37
CA ALA A 478 -5.31 15.99 26.09
C ALA A 478 -3.93 16.55 25.75
N GLY A 479 -3.30 17.32 26.63
CA GLY A 479 -1.99 17.92 26.36
C GLY A 479 -0.92 16.90 26.04
N GLU A 480 -0.83 15.80 26.80
CA GLU A 480 0.12 14.71 26.55
C GLU A 480 -0.17 13.96 25.23
N VAL A 481 -1.44 13.73 24.94
CA VAL A 481 -1.86 13.08 23.69
C VAL A 481 -1.44 13.91 22.47
N ILE A 482 -1.66 15.22 22.51
CA ILE A 482 -1.26 16.13 21.43
C ILE A 482 0.27 16.17 21.30
N LEU A 483 0.99 16.20 22.42
CA LEU A 483 2.45 16.20 22.43
C LEU A 483 3.00 14.93 21.75
N GLU A 484 2.45 13.77 22.10
CA GLU A 484 2.86 12.49 21.49
C GLU A 484 2.56 12.41 19.98
N ILE A 485 1.37 12.89 19.55
CA ILE A 485 1.05 12.94 18.11
C ILE A 485 2.04 13.87 17.40
N ARG A 486 2.27 15.09 17.93
CA ARG A 486 3.20 16.06 17.33
C ARG A 486 4.63 15.54 17.24
N LYS A 487 5.10 14.85 18.27
CA LYS A 487 6.42 14.24 18.29
C LYS A 487 6.57 13.19 17.17
N ARG A 488 5.60 12.28 17.03
CA ARG A 488 5.59 11.24 15.97
C ARG A 488 5.49 11.86 14.57
N LEU A 489 4.63 12.87 14.38
CA LEU A 489 4.54 13.61 13.12
C LEU A 489 5.86 14.33 12.80
N GLY A 490 6.49 14.95 13.81
CA GLY A 490 7.78 15.62 13.67
C GLY A 490 8.87 14.68 13.15
N PHE A 491 9.00 13.50 13.75
CA PHE A 491 9.97 12.50 13.26
C PHE A 491 9.72 12.06 11.81
N MET A 492 8.46 11.93 11.41
CA MET A 492 8.13 11.60 10.03
C MET A 492 8.48 12.73 9.06
N VAL A 493 8.31 14.00 9.47
CA VAL A 493 8.77 15.15 8.67
C VAL A 493 10.29 15.16 8.55
N GLU A 494 11.00 14.87 9.62
CA GLU A 494 12.47 14.83 9.67
C GLU A 494 13.07 13.76 8.75
N VAL A 495 12.45 12.57 8.67
CA VAL A 495 12.88 11.52 7.72
C VAL A 495 12.40 11.75 6.28
N GLY A 496 11.84 12.93 5.98
CA GLY A 496 11.45 13.32 4.61
C GLY A 496 10.11 12.77 4.14
N LEU A 497 9.21 12.35 5.05
CA LEU A 497 7.89 11.80 4.72
C LEU A 497 6.75 12.82 4.87
N GLY A 498 7.07 14.11 5.02
CA GLY A 498 6.08 15.16 5.26
C GLY A 498 5.00 15.30 4.18
N TYR A 499 5.25 14.82 2.97
CA TYR A 499 4.33 14.86 1.84
C TYR A 499 3.25 13.76 1.86
N LEU A 500 3.44 12.68 2.62
CA LEU A 500 2.48 11.58 2.71
C LEU A 500 1.26 11.98 3.53
N THR A 501 0.08 11.43 3.20
CA THR A 501 -1.13 11.59 4.00
C THR A 501 -1.28 10.44 5.00
N LEU A 502 -1.84 10.73 6.16
CA LEU A 502 -1.98 9.74 7.23
C LEU A 502 -2.96 8.60 6.90
N ASP A 503 -3.93 8.84 6.02
CA ASP A 503 -4.92 7.87 5.54
C ASP A 503 -4.40 6.95 4.44
N ARG A 504 -3.20 7.23 3.89
CA ARG A 504 -2.62 6.42 2.82
C ARG A 504 -2.43 4.97 3.26
N GLU A 505 -2.87 4.04 2.42
CA GLU A 505 -2.79 2.61 2.69
C GLU A 505 -1.32 2.12 2.70
N SER A 506 -0.96 1.35 3.73
CA SER A 506 0.41 0.83 3.89
C SER A 506 0.87 -0.03 2.70
N GLY A 507 -0.07 -0.71 2.02
CA GLY A 507 0.22 -1.51 0.83
C GLY A 507 0.57 -0.70 -0.42
N SER A 508 0.31 0.61 -0.43
CA SER A 508 0.63 1.53 -1.55
C SER A 508 2.00 2.23 -1.38
N LEU A 509 2.68 1.99 -0.26
CA LEU A 509 3.97 2.60 0.03
C LEU A 509 5.10 1.92 -0.75
N SER A 510 6.06 2.70 -1.20
CA SER A 510 7.34 2.16 -1.68
C SER A 510 8.11 1.49 -0.53
N GLY A 511 9.04 0.60 -0.86
CA GLY A 511 9.89 -0.06 0.14
C GLY A 511 10.62 0.94 1.04
N GLY A 512 11.18 1.99 0.46
CA GLY A 512 11.88 3.05 1.20
C GLY A 512 10.93 3.91 2.07
N GLU A 513 9.71 4.22 1.61
CA GLU A 513 8.71 4.94 2.43
C GLU A 513 8.32 4.10 3.66
N ALA A 514 8.01 2.81 3.46
CA ALA A 514 7.66 1.91 4.56
C ALA A 514 8.79 1.74 5.58
N GLN A 515 10.03 1.66 5.12
CA GLN A 515 11.23 1.58 5.97
C GLN A 515 11.42 2.84 6.80
N ARG A 516 11.30 4.02 6.20
CA ARG A 516 11.41 5.31 6.91
C ARG A 516 10.30 5.53 7.93
N ILE A 517 9.07 5.07 7.66
CA ILE A 517 7.99 5.07 8.66
C ILE A 517 8.39 4.24 9.87
N ARG A 518 8.95 3.04 9.67
CA ARG A 518 9.44 2.20 10.77
C ARG A 518 10.58 2.90 11.52
N LEU A 519 11.52 3.50 10.82
CA LEU A 519 12.61 4.26 11.42
C LEU A 519 12.08 5.39 12.30
N ALA A 520 11.17 6.23 11.77
CA ALA A 520 10.55 7.31 12.53
C ALA A 520 9.81 6.81 13.78
N THR A 521 9.11 5.68 13.68
CA THR A 521 8.42 5.06 14.81
C THR A 521 9.40 4.59 15.89
N GLN A 522 10.53 3.99 15.50
CA GLN A 522 11.56 3.51 16.44
C GLN A 522 12.29 4.68 17.13
N ILE A 523 12.58 5.75 16.40
CA ILE A 523 13.16 6.97 16.99
C ILE A 523 12.17 7.56 18.02
N GLY A 524 10.88 7.56 17.68
CA GLY A 524 9.80 7.99 18.57
C GLY A 524 9.74 7.23 19.89
N ALA A 525 10.14 5.96 19.90
CA ALA A 525 10.20 5.12 21.08
C ALA A 525 11.28 5.54 22.09
N GLY A 526 12.29 6.34 21.66
CA GLY A 526 13.31 6.91 22.54
C GLY A 526 14.20 5.88 23.23
N LEU A 527 14.44 4.72 22.61
CA LEU A 527 15.27 3.66 23.17
C LEU A 527 16.74 4.06 23.17
N VAL A 528 17.46 3.68 24.22
CA VAL A 528 18.89 3.95 24.44
C VAL A 528 19.64 2.65 24.68
N GLY A 529 20.89 2.57 24.23
CA GLY A 529 21.74 1.37 24.40
C GLY A 529 21.35 0.20 23.49
N VAL A 530 20.65 0.46 22.39
CA VAL A 530 20.17 -0.53 21.40
C VAL A 530 21.12 -0.57 20.21
N LEU A 531 21.21 -1.72 19.56
CA LEU A 531 21.87 -1.92 18.28
C LEU A 531 20.81 -1.82 17.16
N TYR A 532 20.83 -0.72 16.41
CA TYR A 532 20.01 -0.58 15.22
C TYR A 532 20.75 -1.10 13.99
N ILE A 533 20.09 -1.90 13.18
CA ILE A 533 20.61 -2.41 11.91
C ILE A 533 19.66 -1.99 10.78
N LEU A 534 20.15 -1.16 9.88
CA LEU A 534 19.38 -0.57 8.79
C LEU A 534 19.84 -1.17 7.45
N ASP A 535 18.89 -1.56 6.61
CA ASP A 535 19.14 -2.11 5.28
C ASP A 535 18.89 -1.05 4.21
N GLU A 536 19.96 -0.49 3.65
CA GLU A 536 19.92 0.49 2.55
C GLU A 536 18.87 1.62 2.74
N PRO A 537 18.89 2.37 3.84
CA PRO A 537 17.85 3.34 4.16
C PRO A 537 17.79 4.54 3.21
N SER A 538 18.82 4.77 2.39
CA SER A 538 18.88 5.84 1.37
C SER A 538 18.10 5.52 0.09
N ILE A 539 17.58 4.30 -0.05
CA ILE A 539 16.90 3.85 -1.27
C ILE A 539 15.72 4.74 -1.65
N GLY A 540 15.64 5.09 -2.94
CA GLY A 540 14.57 5.92 -3.50
C GLY A 540 14.57 7.36 -2.98
N LEU A 541 15.66 7.79 -2.36
CA LEU A 541 15.83 9.15 -1.89
C LEU A 541 16.57 10.02 -2.90
N HIS A 542 16.05 11.21 -3.08
CA HIS A 542 16.84 12.30 -3.65
C HIS A 542 17.92 12.71 -2.65
N GLN A 543 19.11 13.17 -3.14
CA GLN A 543 20.24 13.56 -2.26
C GLN A 543 19.85 14.53 -1.16
N ARG A 544 18.96 15.49 -1.44
CA ARG A 544 18.43 16.43 -0.43
C ARG A 544 17.71 15.71 0.73
N ASP A 545 16.97 14.66 0.42
CA ASP A 545 16.22 13.91 1.43
C ASP A 545 17.16 12.94 2.17
N ASN A 546 18.24 12.48 1.51
CA ASN A 546 19.29 11.68 2.12
C ASN A 546 20.07 12.45 3.19
N ASP A 547 20.38 13.73 2.96
CA ASP A 547 21.00 14.62 3.96
C ASP A 547 20.19 14.65 5.27
N ARG A 548 18.86 14.75 5.17
CA ARG A 548 17.95 14.74 6.33
C ARG A 548 17.93 13.37 7.04
N LEU A 549 17.93 12.29 6.27
CA LEU A 549 18.01 10.94 6.83
C LEU A 549 19.31 10.75 7.62
N LEU A 550 20.45 11.17 7.07
CA LEU A 550 21.75 11.09 7.74
C LEU A 550 21.78 11.86 9.06
N GLU A 551 21.18 13.05 9.09
CA GLU A 551 21.05 13.81 10.34
C GLU A 551 20.21 13.05 11.38
N THR A 552 19.15 12.40 10.94
CA THR A 552 18.28 11.58 11.80
C THR A 552 19.03 10.36 12.36
N VAL A 553 19.81 9.67 11.54
CA VAL A 553 20.64 8.53 11.93
C VAL A 553 21.75 8.94 12.91
N ARG A 554 22.35 10.13 12.71
CA ARG A 554 23.33 10.69 13.65
C ARG A 554 22.70 10.99 15.00
N ARG A 555 21.50 11.56 15.06
CA ARG A 555 20.78 11.78 16.33
C ARG A 555 20.47 10.47 17.04
N LEU A 556 20.13 9.41 16.30
CA LEU A 556 19.91 8.08 16.88
C LEU A 556 21.19 7.55 17.56
N ARG A 557 22.36 7.71 16.90
CA ARG A 557 23.67 7.42 17.46
C ARG A 557 23.95 8.27 18.71
N ASP A 558 23.77 9.59 18.59
CA ASP A 558 24.09 10.57 19.64
C ASP A 558 23.20 10.40 20.90
N ALA A 559 22.05 9.73 20.75
CA ALA A 559 21.22 9.29 21.85
C ALA A 559 21.81 8.08 22.64
N GLY A 560 23.01 7.60 22.28
CA GLY A 560 23.68 6.49 22.95
C GLY A 560 23.34 5.11 22.37
N ASN A 561 23.10 5.03 21.08
CA ASN A 561 22.85 3.78 20.38
C ASN A 561 23.98 3.44 19.39
N SER A 562 24.19 2.15 19.18
CA SER A 562 25.03 1.65 18.10
C SER A 562 24.19 1.54 16.82
N VAL A 563 24.65 2.12 15.70
CA VAL A 563 23.92 2.08 14.44
C VAL A 563 24.78 1.44 13.36
N ILE A 564 24.32 0.32 12.83
CA ILE A 564 24.95 -0.37 11.69
C ILE A 564 24.05 -0.15 10.47
N VAL A 565 24.62 0.33 9.39
CA VAL A 565 23.92 0.58 8.13
C VAL A 565 24.59 -0.21 7.03
N VAL A 566 23.82 -1.05 6.33
CA VAL A 566 24.27 -1.65 5.06
C VAL A 566 23.99 -0.65 3.96
N GLU A 567 25.02 -0.14 3.29
CA GLU A 567 24.85 0.97 2.33
C GLU A 567 25.87 0.98 1.20
N HIS A 568 25.43 1.64 0.09
CA HIS A 568 26.21 1.87 -1.11
C HIS A 568 26.30 3.36 -1.49
N ASP A 569 25.56 4.21 -0.80
CA ASP A 569 25.53 5.65 -1.07
C ASP A 569 26.82 6.33 -0.60
N GLU A 570 27.39 7.17 -1.46
CA GLU A 570 28.66 7.85 -1.20
C GLU A 570 28.60 8.78 0.02
N ASP A 571 27.52 9.57 0.15
CA ASP A 571 27.35 10.55 1.23
C ASP A 571 27.19 9.83 2.57
N THR A 572 26.48 8.70 2.59
CA THR A 572 26.33 7.87 3.78
C THR A 572 27.65 7.23 4.22
N ILE A 573 28.43 6.67 3.27
CA ILE A 573 29.73 6.08 3.59
C ILE A 573 30.69 7.16 4.13
N ARG A 574 30.73 8.35 3.53
CA ARG A 574 31.55 9.48 4.00
C ARG A 574 31.13 10.01 5.36
N ALA A 575 29.86 9.88 5.73
CA ALA A 575 29.30 10.34 6.99
C ALA A 575 29.53 9.36 8.17
N ALA A 576 29.98 8.14 7.87
CA ALA A 576 30.19 7.09 8.87
C ALA A 576 31.36 7.41 9.81
N ASP A 577 31.25 6.97 11.06
CA ASP A 577 32.37 6.97 12.01
C ASP A 577 33.35 5.82 11.72
N HIS A 578 32.81 4.70 11.21
CA HIS A 578 33.58 3.51 10.89
C HIS A 578 32.97 2.77 9.70
N VAL A 579 33.77 2.21 8.82
CA VAL A 579 33.33 1.52 7.61
C VAL A 579 33.94 0.12 7.58
N LEU A 580 33.12 -0.86 7.21
CA LEU A 580 33.53 -2.23 6.94
C LEU A 580 33.30 -2.51 5.45
N ASP A 581 34.35 -2.73 4.69
CA ASP A 581 34.28 -3.05 3.27
C ASP A 581 34.41 -4.57 3.07
N ILE A 582 33.31 -5.22 2.65
CA ILE A 582 33.21 -6.67 2.47
C ILE A 582 33.32 -7.00 0.97
N GLY A 583 34.24 -7.87 0.63
CA GLY A 583 34.53 -8.21 -0.77
C GLY A 583 35.46 -9.42 -0.90
N PRO A 584 36.37 -9.38 -1.87
CA PRO A 584 36.55 -8.36 -2.93
C PRO A 584 35.51 -8.46 -4.07
N GLY A 585 34.81 -9.59 -4.18
CA GLY A 585 33.82 -9.84 -5.21
C GLY A 585 32.48 -10.29 -4.64
N ALA A 586 31.67 -10.97 -5.47
CA ALA A 586 30.35 -11.49 -5.12
C ALA A 586 30.38 -13.01 -4.94
N GLY A 587 29.43 -13.57 -4.18
CA GLY A 587 29.26 -15.00 -3.97
C GLY A 587 30.52 -15.68 -3.39
N ILE A 588 31.02 -16.70 -4.05
CA ILE A 588 32.24 -17.43 -3.63
C ILE A 588 33.52 -16.58 -3.63
N HIS A 589 33.53 -15.49 -4.40
CA HIS A 589 34.64 -14.53 -4.47
C HIS A 589 34.48 -13.39 -3.45
N GLY A 590 33.40 -13.37 -2.71
CA GLY A 590 33.13 -12.43 -1.60
C GLY A 590 33.45 -13.01 -0.24
N GLY A 591 32.83 -12.44 0.80
CA GLY A 591 32.88 -12.96 2.17
C GLY A 591 34.16 -12.68 2.95
N GLU A 592 35.03 -11.79 2.45
CA GLU A 592 36.26 -11.37 3.14
C GLU A 592 36.16 -9.90 3.58
N LEU A 593 36.79 -9.57 4.70
CA LEU A 593 37.00 -8.19 5.09
C LEU A 593 38.16 -7.60 4.26
N VAL A 594 37.85 -6.71 3.34
CA VAL A 594 38.83 -6.09 2.45
C VAL A 594 39.56 -4.93 3.14
N ALA A 595 38.78 -4.09 3.82
CA ALA A 595 39.28 -2.97 4.60
C ALA A 595 38.31 -2.62 5.73
N GLN A 596 38.82 -2.05 6.81
CA GLN A 596 38.02 -1.47 7.90
C GLN A 596 38.72 -0.25 8.47
N GLY A 597 37.93 0.69 8.99
CA GLY A 597 38.43 1.93 9.59
C GLY A 597 37.55 3.13 9.26
N THR A 598 38.10 4.31 9.43
CA THR A 598 37.44 5.56 9.02
C THR A 598 37.28 5.65 7.50
N PRO A 599 36.35 6.48 6.97
CA PRO A 599 36.23 6.68 5.53
C PRO A 599 37.55 7.07 4.86
N ALA A 600 38.44 7.84 5.53
CA ALA A 600 39.73 8.22 5.02
C ALA A 600 40.67 7.01 4.87
N GLU A 601 40.68 6.09 5.83
CA GLU A 601 41.49 4.85 5.76
C GLU A 601 40.97 3.90 4.66
N ILE A 602 39.64 3.84 4.43
CA ILE A 602 39.08 3.09 3.30
C ILE A 602 39.51 3.68 1.97
N MET A 603 39.51 5.02 1.81
CA MET A 603 39.97 5.70 0.59
C MET A 603 41.47 5.47 0.33
N ALA A 604 42.25 5.31 1.36
CA ALA A 604 43.71 5.02 1.26
C ALA A 604 44.00 3.54 0.92
N SER A 605 43.03 2.63 1.08
CA SER A 605 43.23 1.20 0.84
C SER A 605 43.23 0.85 -0.65
N ALA A 606 44.35 0.42 -1.18
CA ALA A 606 44.47 -0.03 -2.56
C ALA A 606 43.61 -1.29 -2.89
N ARG A 607 43.27 -2.09 -1.88
CA ARG A 607 42.44 -3.30 -2.05
C ARG A 607 40.96 -2.98 -2.13
N SER A 608 40.51 -1.87 -1.57
CA SER A 608 39.10 -1.47 -1.51
C SER A 608 38.65 -0.88 -2.83
N VAL A 609 37.73 -1.56 -3.50
CA VAL A 609 37.06 -1.03 -4.69
C VAL A 609 36.19 0.18 -4.31
N THR A 610 35.49 0.11 -3.19
CA THR A 610 34.72 1.21 -2.61
C THR A 610 35.63 2.42 -2.37
N GLY A 611 36.78 2.22 -1.74
CA GLY A 611 37.76 3.28 -1.47
C GLY A 611 38.27 3.98 -2.75
N ARG A 612 38.48 3.22 -3.80
CA ARG A 612 38.92 3.77 -5.11
C ARG A 612 37.83 4.58 -5.82
N TYR A 613 36.57 4.28 -5.64
CA TYR A 613 35.46 5.14 -6.11
C TYR A 613 35.32 6.40 -5.26
N LEU A 614 35.42 6.28 -3.94
CA LEU A 614 35.39 7.43 -3.03
C LEU A 614 36.57 8.38 -3.18
N SER A 615 37.78 7.88 -3.51
CA SER A 615 38.98 8.72 -3.79
C SER A 615 38.91 9.38 -5.15
N GLY A 616 38.05 8.90 -6.07
CA GLY A 616 37.98 9.35 -7.44
C GLY A 616 38.96 8.65 -8.40
N ASP A 617 39.72 7.64 -7.93
CA ASP A 617 40.60 6.82 -8.80
C ASP A 617 39.80 6.00 -9.81
N LEU A 618 38.62 5.57 -9.40
CA LEU A 618 37.61 4.99 -10.27
C LEU A 618 36.39 5.92 -10.31
N CYS A 619 35.84 6.16 -11.48
CA CYS A 619 34.62 6.93 -11.65
C CYS A 619 33.84 6.44 -12.88
N ILE A 620 32.54 6.59 -12.86
CA ILE A 620 31.70 6.44 -14.04
C ILE A 620 31.87 7.71 -14.89
N PRO A 621 32.37 7.61 -16.12
CA PRO A 621 32.67 8.80 -16.92
C PRO A 621 31.42 9.46 -17.47
N VAL A 622 31.42 10.79 -17.57
CA VAL A 622 30.40 11.52 -18.34
C VAL A 622 30.59 11.16 -19.82
N PRO A 623 29.53 10.78 -20.57
CA PRO A 623 29.61 10.48 -21.98
C PRO A 623 30.21 11.66 -22.78
N ARG A 624 31.15 11.41 -23.68
CA ARG A 624 31.73 12.45 -24.55
C ARG A 624 30.70 13.01 -25.54
N HIS A 625 29.79 12.13 -25.99
CA HIS A 625 28.71 12.45 -26.91
C HIS A 625 27.45 11.83 -26.37
N ARG A 626 26.39 12.62 -26.26
CA ARG A 626 25.03 12.15 -25.95
C ARG A 626 24.31 11.89 -27.26
N VAL A 627 23.29 11.03 -27.22
CA VAL A 627 22.39 10.90 -28.35
C VAL A 627 21.50 12.13 -28.38
N ASP A 628 21.68 12.98 -29.41
CA ASP A 628 20.82 14.16 -29.58
C ASP A 628 19.39 13.73 -29.90
N PRO A 629 18.37 14.35 -29.25
CA PRO A 629 16.99 14.18 -29.65
C PRO A 629 16.81 14.62 -31.11
N ARG A 630 16.46 13.68 -31.97
CA ARG A 630 16.22 13.95 -33.39
C ARG A 630 14.75 14.10 -33.66
N GLU A 631 14.36 15.16 -34.37
CA GLU A 631 12.95 15.37 -34.76
C GLU A 631 12.45 14.26 -35.68
N ASP A 632 13.32 13.65 -36.50
CA ASP A 632 13.00 12.55 -37.41
C ASP A 632 12.63 11.25 -36.71
N LYS A 633 13.12 11.02 -35.48
CA LYS A 633 12.75 9.85 -34.65
C LYS A 633 11.44 10.05 -33.89
N GLY A 634 11.05 11.29 -33.62
CA GLY A 634 9.83 11.65 -32.90
C GLY A 634 9.98 11.67 -31.36
N TRP A 635 8.90 12.04 -30.74
CA TRP A 635 8.77 12.23 -29.30
C TRP A 635 7.48 11.59 -28.80
N ILE A 636 7.50 10.97 -27.62
CA ILE A 636 6.27 10.72 -26.90
C ILE A 636 5.90 12.02 -26.18
N GLU A 637 4.68 12.49 -26.35
CA GLU A 637 4.17 13.69 -25.69
C GLU A 637 3.05 13.34 -24.75
N ILE A 638 3.24 13.59 -23.44
CA ILE A 638 2.20 13.48 -22.42
C ILE A 638 1.66 14.88 -22.19
N ILE A 639 0.36 15.10 -22.43
CA ILE A 639 -0.26 16.43 -22.39
C ILE A 639 -1.30 16.49 -21.30
N GLY A 640 -1.23 17.55 -20.48
CA GLY A 640 -2.24 17.87 -19.48
C GLY A 640 -2.38 16.85 -18.38
N ALA A 641 -1.28 16.34 -17.85
CA ALA A 641 -1.27 15.37 -16.74
C ALA A 641 -1.71 16.06 -15.43
N THR A 642 -2.79 15.55 -14.80
CA THR A 642 -3.39 16.15 -13.59
C THR A 642 -3.67 15.13 -12.49
N GLU A 643 -3.17 13.89 -12.63
CA GLU A 643 -3.36 12.85 -11.62
C GLU A 643 -2.56 13.15 -10.35
N ASN A 644 -3.13 12.80 -9.20
CA ASN A 644 -2.55 13.01 -7.88
C ASN A 644 -2.10 14.47 -7.65
N ASN A 645 -0.79 14.70 -7.49
CA ASN A 645 -0.23 16.04 -7.27
C ASN A 645 0.21 16.76 -8.56
N LEU A 646 0.09 16.14 -9.74
CA LEU A 646 0.50 16.76 -10.99
C LEU A 646 -0.39 17.97 -11.35
N ARG A 647 0.25 19.08 -11.74
CA ARG A 647 -0.40 20.36 -12.01
C ARG A 647 -0.45 20.69 -13.50
N ASN A 648 -1.28 19.94 -14.24
CA ASN A 648 -1.44 20.11 -15.71
C ASN A 648 -0.09 20.10 -16.43
N VAL A 649 0.66 19.02 -16.23
CA VAL A 649 2.03 18.88 -16.72
C VAL A 649 2.06 18.39 -18.16
N ASP A 650 2.89 19.03 -18.98
CA ASP A 650 3.24 18.57 -20.33
C ASP A 650 4.68 18.07 -20.34
N ALA A 651 4.90 16.78 -20.67
CA ALA A 651 6.20 16.14 -20.71
C ALA A 651 6.53 15.58 -22.10
N ARG A 652 7.79 15.73 -22.53
CA ARG A 652 8.26 15.23 -23.83
C ARG A 652 9.44 14.27 -23.64
N ILE A 653 9.31 13.07 -24.19
CA ILE A 653 10.29 12.00 -24.09
C ILE A 653 10.82 11.70 -25.51
N PRO A 654 12.10 11.97 -25.80
CA PRO A 654 12.67 11.71 -27.11
C PRO A 654 12.83 10.20 -27.37
N LEU A 655 12.48 9.75 -28.57
CA LEU A 655 12.63 8.34 -28.94
C LEU A 655 14.10 7.96 -29.24
N GLY A 656 14.47 6.73 -28.91
CA GLY A 656 15.82 6.19 -29.12
C GLY A 656 16.89 6.78 -28.19
N THR A 657 16.50 7.31 -27.04
CA THR A 657 17.38 7.90 -26.04
C THR A 657 17.26 7.23 -24.67
N LEU A 658 18.23 7.48 -23.81
CA LEU A 658 18.13 7.21 -22.36
C LEU A 658 17.62 8.47 -21.68
N THR A 659 16.34 8.47 -21.30
CA THR A 659 15.68 9.56 -20.58
C THR A 659 15.59 9.23 -19.09
N CYS A 660 16.15 10.08 -18.23
CA CYS A 660 15.99 10.00 -16.78
C CYS A 660 14.87 10.92 -16.29
N VAL A 661 13.96 10.37 -15.49
CA VAL A 661 12.92 11.14 -14.78
C VAL A 661 13.34 11.25 -13.32
N THR A 662 13.63 12.46 -12.87
CA THR A 662 14.22 12.73 -11.56
C THR A 662 13.43 13.79 -10.79
N GLY A 663 13.87 14.11 -9.57
CA GLY A 663 13.24 15.09 -8.69
C GLY A 663 13.08 14.57 -7.27
N VAL A 664 12.72 15.45 -6.36
CA VAL A 664 12.57 15.12 -4.93
C VAL A 664 11.53 14.00 -4.69
N SER A 665 11.59 13.35 -3.53
CA SER A 665 10.62 12.32 -3.16
C SER A 665 9.20 12.90 -3.12
N GLY A 666 8.22 12.17 -3.70
CA GLY A 666 6.82 12.64 -3.79
C GLY A 666 6.56 13.76 -4.81
N SER A 667 7.51 14.11 -5.70
CA SER A 667 7.30 15.16 -6.73
C SER A 667 6.36 14.78 -7.88
N GLY A 668 5.96 13.49 -8.00
CA GLY A 668 5.03 13.02 -9.02
C GLY A 668 5.65 12.16 -10.13
N LYS A 669 6.91 11.73 -10.01
CA LYS A 669 7.64 10.89 -10.99
C LYS A 669 6.88 9.62 -11.35
N SER A 670 6.55 8.80 -10.36
CA SER A 670 5.82 7.53 -10.56
C SER A 670 4.41 7.78 -11.08
N THR A 671 3.75 8.87 -10.67
CA THR A 671 2.44 9.27 -11.22
C THR A 671 2.54 9.54 -12.71
N LEU A 672 3.55 10.29 -13.16
CA LEU A 672 3.73 10.61 -14.59
C LEU A 672 4.04 9.37 -15.43
N ILE A 673 4.96 8.52 -14.95
CA ILE A 673 5.46 7.39 -15.74
C ILE A 673 4.63 6.11 -15.53
N ASP A 674 4.30 5.75 -14.27
CA ASP A 674 3.57 4.52 -14.00
C ASP A 674 2.05 4.70 -14.11
N ASP A 675 1.46 5.65 -13.37
CA ASP A 675 0.02 5.82 -13.36
C ASP A 675 -0.53 6.33 -14.69
N ILE A 676 0.18 7.22 -15.38
CA ILE A 676 -0.28 7.80 -16.65
C ILE A 676 0.30 7.05 -17.86
N LEU A 677 1.61 7.14 -18.11
CA LEU A 677 2.22 6.59 -19.33
C LEU A 677 2.05 5.07 -19.43
N ARG A 678 2.52 4.32 -18.44
CA ARG A 678 2.46 2.85 -18.45
C ARG A 678 1.01 2.36 -18.57
N ARG A 679 0.10 2.84 -17.70
CA ARG A 679 -1.29 2.37 -17.71
C ARG A 679 -2.01 2.71 -19.00
N THR A 680 -1.75 3.87 -19.62
CA THR A 680 -2.30 4.23 -20.93
C THR A 680 -1.83 3.26 -22.01
N VAL A 681 -0.53 3.05 -22.11
CA VAL A 681 0.07 2.12 -23.08
C VAL A 681 -0.46 0.70 -22.88
N PHE A 682 -0.50 0.22 -21.62
CA PHE A 682 -0.98 -1.13 -21.33
C PHE A 682 -2.47 -1.31 -21.60
N ARG A 683 -3.27 -0.29 -21.34
CA ARG A 683 -4.69 -0.31 -21.69
C ARG A 683 -4.89 -0.34 -23.19
N GLN A 684 -4.15 0.49 -23.92
CA GLN A 684 -4.29 0.63 -25.37
C GLN A 684 -3.76 -0.59 -26.14
N TRP A 685 -2.60 -1.12 -25.76
CA TRP A 685 -1.94 -2.21 -26.51
C TRP A 685 -2.29 -3.61 -26.01
N TYR A 686 -2.43 -3.77 -24.70
CA TYR A 686 -2.63 -5.10 -24.09
C TYR A 686 -4.00 -5.27 -23.44
N GLY A 687 -4.90 -4.30 -23.52
CA GLY A 687 -6.24 -4.38 -22.94
C GLY A 687 -6.23 -4.47 -21.41
N SER A 688 -5.23 -3.83 -20.75
CA SER A 688 -5.15 -3.80 -19.29
C SER A 688 -6.40 -3.15 -18.68
N LYS A 689 -6.81 -3.65 -17.52
CA LYS A 689 -7.95 -3.16 -16.75
C LYS A 689 -7.63 -1.96 -15.87
N GLU A 690 -6.34 -1.68 -15.69
CA GLU A 690 -5.89 -0.55 -14.90
C GLU A 690 -6.30 0.75 -15.59
N ARG A 691 -6.95 1.64 -14.84
CA ARG A 691 -7.31 2.95 -15.36
C ARG A 691 -6.07 3.84 -15.40
N PRO A 692 -5.81 4.49 -16.54
CA PRO A 692 -4.80 5.55 -16.58
C PRO A 692 -5.18 6.69 -15.66
N GLY A 693 -4.17 7.31 -15.05
CA GLY A 693 -4.34 8.55 -14.31
C GLY A 693 -4.87 9.68 -15.20
N ALA A 694 -5.42 10.71 -14.56
CA ALA A 694 -6.04 11.84 -15.25
C ALA A 694 -5.02 12.62 -16.10
N HIS A 695 -5.24 12.66 -17.40
CA HIS A 695 -4.45 13.41 -18.39
C HIS A 695 -5.33 13.74 -19.59
N ARG A 696 -4.90 14.67 -20.41
CA ARG A 696 -5.65 15.05 -21.61
C ARG A 696 -5.40 14.05 -22.74
N GLU A 697 -4.14 13.81 -23.10
CA GLU A 697 -3.75 13.04 -24.29
C GLU A 697 -2.31 12.55 -24.17
N ILE A 698 -2.00 11.40 -24.76
CA ILE A 698 -0.63 10.95 -25.04
C ILE A 698 -0.52 10.74 -26.54
N ARG A 699 0.47 11.39 -27.18
CA ARG A 699 0.70 11.35 -28.63
C ARG A 699 1.87 10.48 -29.01
N ASN A 700 1.84 10.02 -30.26
CA ASN A 700 2.93 9.34 -30.96
C ASN A 700 3.30 7.97 -30.39
N LEU A 701 2.36 7.32 -29.67
CA LEU A 701 2.57 5.94 -29.20
C LEU A 701 2.68 4.93 -30.35
N GLU A 702 2.10 5.24 -31.50
CA GLU A 702 2.14 4.42 -32.73
C GLU A 702 3.55 4.27 -33.31
N LEU A 703 4.51 5.12 -32.95
CA LEU A 703 5.92 5.00 -33.35
C LEU A 703 6.64 3.85 -32.64
N LEU A 704 6.02 3.26 -31.63
CA LEU A 704 6.55 2.18 -30.82
C LEU A 704 5.73 0.90 -31.05
N GLU A 705 6.37 -0.27 -30.85
CA GLU A 705 5.75 -1.58 -31.06
C GLU A 705 5.43 -2.30 -29.74
N LYS A 706 6.18 -2.03 -28.71
CA LYS A 706 6.11 -2.78 -27.43
C LYS A 706 6.54 -1.91 -26.26
N CYS A 707 5.91 -2.14 -25.11
CA CYS A 707 6.34 -1.57 -23.83
C CYS A 707 6.72 -2.68 -22.85
N ILE A 708 7.88 -2.54 -22.22
CA ILE A 708 8.41 -3.46 -21.23
C ILE A 708 8.68 -2.69 -19.95
N VAL A 709 8.11 -3.19 -18.85
CA VAL A 709 8.32 -2.62 -17.51
C VAL A 709 9.30 -3.49 -16.74
N ILE A 710 10.32 -2.87 -16.20
CA ILE A 710 11.35 -3.51 -15.38
C ILE A 710 11.29 -2.88 -14.00
N ASP A 711 10.49 -3.48 -13.13
CA ASP A 711 10.25 -3.09 -11.76
C ASP A 711 10.94 -4.04 -10.76
N GLN A 712 10.93 -3.69 -9.49
CA GLN A 712 11.53 -4.46 -8.39
C GLN A 712 10.62 -5.63 -7.92
N ALA A 713 9.47 -5.84 -8.53
CA ALA A 713 8.57 -6.93 -8.16
C ALA A 713 9.24 -8.30 -8.37
N ALA A 714 9.00 -9.23 -7.45
CA ALA A 714 9.54 -10.58 -7.53
C ALA A 714 9.16 -11.28 -8.84
N ILE A 715 10.09 -12.03 -9.43
CA ILE A 715 9.91 -12.80 -10.67
C ILE A 715 8.94 -13.99 -10.51
N GLY A 716 8.52 -14.28 -9.30
CA GLY A 716 7.56 -15.34 -8.97
C GLY A 716 7.27 -15.38 -7.48
N ARG A 717 6.11 -15.96 -7.14
CA ARG A 717 5.61 -16.04 -5.75
C ARG A 717 5.82 -17.40 -5.11
N THR A 718 6.43 -18.34 -5.82
CA THR A 718 6.63 -19.72 -5.36
C THR A 718 8.11 -20.10 -5.40
N PRO A 719 8.54 -21.08 -4.57
CA PRO A 719 9.91 -21.59 -4.60
C PRO A 719 10.31 -22.25 -5.93
N ARG A 720 9.35 -22.56 -6.81
CA ARG A 720 9.59 -23.14 -8.14
C ARG A 720 10.11 -22.13 -9.16
N SER A 721 9.79 -20.87 -8.98
CA SER A 721 10.33 -19.80 -9.84
C SER A 721 11.79 -19.56 -9.48
N ASN A 722 12.68 -19.56 -10.48
CA ASN A 722 14.11 -19.35 -10.32
C ASN A 722 14.72 -18.70 -11.59
N PRO A 723 15.98 -18.25 -11.58
CA PRO A 723 16.64 -17.65 -12.74
C PRO A 723 16.54 -18.48 -14.02
N ALA A 724 16.78 -19.80 -13.95
CA ALA A 724 16.73 -20.67 -15.11
C ALA A 724 15.31 -20.77 -15.71
N THR A 725 14.25 -20.82 -14.88
CA THR A 725 12.86 -20.86 -15.38
C THR A 725 12.44 -19.53 -15.98
N TYR A 726 12.82 -18.41 -15.36
CA TYR A 726 12.43 -17.10 -15.82
C TYR A 726 13.06 -16.69 -17.16
N THR A 727 14.35 -17.01 -17.35
CA THR A 727 15.08 -16.77 -18.60
C THR A 727 14.75 -17.76 -19.71
N GLY A 728 13.98 -18.82 -19.42
CA GLY A 728 13.68 -19.89 -20.36
C GLY A 728 14.78 -20.96 -20.50
N MET A 729 15.95 -20.77 -19.90
CA MET A 729 17.06 -21.72 -19.92
C MET A 729 16.66 -23.11 -19.42
N PHE A 730 15.74 -23.18 -18.48
CA PHE A 730 15.31 -24.45 -17.89
C PHE A 730 14.67 -25.39 -18.93
N ASN A 731 14.01 -24.87 -19.96
CA ASN A 731 13.47 -25.69 -21.03
C ASN A 731 14.61 -26.35 -21.83
N GLU A 732 15.61 -25.57 -22.22
CA GLU A 732 16.79 -26.07 -22.96
C GLU A 732 17.62 -27.04 -22.10
N ILE A 733 17.71 -26.84 -20.78
CA ILE A 733 18.37 -27.79 -19.86
C ILE A 733 17.61 -29.13 -19.85
N ARG A 734 16.27 -29.11 -19.78
CA ARG A 734 15.48 -30.34 -19.81
C ARG A 734 15.64 -31.10 -21.13
N ASP A 735 15.62 -30.39 -22.24
CA ASP A 735 15.82 -30.96 -23.57
C ASP A 735 17.23 -31.55 -23.71
N LEU A 736 18.25 -30.89 -23.17
CA LEU A 736 19.62 -31.40 -23.12
C LEU A 736 19.68 -32.73 -22.35
N PHE A 737 19.08 -32.83 -21.16
CA PHE A 737 19.04 -34.02 -20.36
C PHE A 737 18.26 -35.17 -21.04
N ALA A 738 17.14 -34.87 -21.69
CA ALA A 738 16.37 -35.85 -22.47
C ALA A 738 17.18 -36.37 -23.67
N SER A 739 18.12 -35.59 -24.18
CA SER A 739 18.98 -36.00 -25.30
C SER A 739 20.15 -36.93 -24.92
N VAL A 740 20.48 -37.05 -23.61
CA VAL A 740 21.55 -37.90 -23.10
C VAL A 740 21.25 -39.39 -23.40
N ALA A 741 22.25 -40.15 -23.79
CA ALA A 741 22.11 -41.57 -24.18
C ALA A 741 21.38 -42.40 -23.10
N THR A 742 21.75 -42.25 -21.83
CA THR A 742 21.12 -42.95 -20.69
C THR A 742 19.65 -42.59 -20.49
N ALA A 743 19.24 -41.34 -20.74
CA ALA A 743 17.85 -40.91 -20.68
C ALA A 743 17.03 -41.49 -21.82
N ARG A 744 17.58 -41.52 -23.05
CA ARG A 744 16.95 -42.13 -24.23
C ARG A 744 16.72 -43.62 -24.05
N VAL A 745 17.71 -44.34 -23.53
CA VAL A 745 17.60 -45.81 -23.26
C VAL A 745 16.47 -46.09 -22.26
N ARG A 746 16.29 -45.19 -21.26
CA ARG A 746 15.22 -45.32 -20.26
C ARG A 746 13.87 -44.77 -20.72
N GLY A 747 13.77 -44.18 -21.91
CA GLY A 747 12.56 -43.57 -22.44
C GLY A 747 12.15 -42.26 -21.69
N TYR A 748 13.12 -41.54 -21.15
CA TYR A 748 12.86 -40.30 -20.41
C TYR A 748 12.76 -39.12 -21.36
N ASP A 749 11.64 -38.47 -21.37
CA ASP A 749 11.38 -37.22 -22.10
C ASP A 749 11.74 -35.99 -21.27
N ALA A 750 11.60 -34.80 -21.85
CA ALA A 750 11.85 -33.51 -21.16
C ALA A 750 10.91 -33.28 -19.96
N GLY A 751 9.73 -33.94 -19.94
CA GLY A 751 8.79 -33.89 -18.83
C GLY A 751 9.33 -34.54 -17.56
N ARG A 752 10.12 -35.64 -17.72
CA ARG A 752 10.78 -36.33 -16.60
C ARG A 752 11.72 -35.39 -15.81
N PHE A 753 12.35 -34.45 -16.48
CA PHE A 753 13.29 -33.51 -15.91
C PHE A 753 12.62 -32.19 -15.44
N SER A 754 11.28 -32.16 -15.37
CA SER A 754 10.54 -31.04 -14.81
C SER A 754 10.17 -31.28 -13.34
N PHE A 755 10.53 -30.34 -12.45
CA PHE A 755 10.07 -30.38 -11.06
C PHE A 755 8.60 -29.97 -10.89
N ASN A 756 7.93 -29.50 -11.95
CA ASN A 756 6.50 -29.14 -11.94
C ASN A 756 5.58 -30.32 -12.31
N VAL A 757 6.11 -31.35 -12.98
CA VAL A 757 5.33 -32.45 -13.50
C VAL A 757 5.59 -33.72 -12.69
N LYS A 758 4.54 -34.53 -12.45
CA LYS A 758 4.69 -35.84 -11.79
C LYS A 758 5.56 -36.79 -12.61
N GLY A 759 6.25 -37.69 -11.92
CA GLY A 759 7.09 -38.72 -12.54
C GLY A 759 8.58 -38.57 -12.28
N GLY A 760 9.16 -37.35 -12.40
CA GLY A 760 10.57 -37.08 -12.12
C GLY A 760 10.85 -36.28 -10.86
N ARG A 761 9.85 -35.56 -10.34
CA ARG A 761 9.98 -34.74 -9.14
C ARG A 761 9.92 -35.57 -7.85
N CYS A 762 10.40 -35.03 -6.78
CA CYS A 762 10.17 -35.52 -5.42
C CYS A 762 8.70 -35.35 -5.06
N GLU A 763 7.97 -36.40 -4.77
CA GLU A 763 6.53 -36.31 -4.48
C GLU A 763 6.26 -35.82 -3.05
N LYS A 764 7.21 -35.92 -2.09
CA LYS A 764 7.04 -35.38 -0.73
C LYS A 764 6.94 -33.82 -0.70
N CYS A 765 7.81 -33.14 -1.45
CA CYS A 765 7.80 -31.67 -1.57
C CYS A 765 7.21 -31.20 -2.91
N GLU A 766 6.66 -32.09 -3.70
CA GLU A 766 6.09 -31.79 -5.01
C GLU A 766 7.00 -31.00 -5.96
N GLY A 767 8.32 -31.12 -5.78
CA GLY A 767 9.33 -30.42 -6.57
C GLY A 767 9.75 -29.05 -6.01
N ASP A 768 9.23 -28.62 -4.89
CA ASP A 768 9.62 -27.34 -4.26
C ASP A 768 11.03 -27.38 -3.64
N GLY A 769 11.50 -28.59 -3.23
CA GLY A 769 12.75 -28.78 -2.51
C GLY A 769 12.65 -28.43 -1.01
N VAL A 770 11.58 -27.74 -0.63
CA VAL A 770 11.29 -27.32 0.73
C VAL A 770 9.84 -27.68 1.10
N LEU A 771 9.57 -27.83 2.38
CA LEU A 771 8.22 -28.00 2.92
C LEU A 771 7.79 -26.70 3.58
N LYS A 772 6.62 -26.19 3.20
CA LYS A 772 6.00 -25.01 3.82
C LYS A 772 5.27 -25.45 5.08
N ILE A 773 5.69 -24.94 6.23
CA ILE A 773 5.00 -25.12 7.52
C ILE A 773 4.21 -23.86 7.80
N GLU A 774 2.88 -23.95 7.77
CA GLU A 774 2.01 -22.84 8.10
C GLU A 774 1.87 -22.70 9.62
N MET A 775 2.10 -21.51 10.13
CA MET A 775 1.93 -21.16 11.53
C MET A 775 0.78 -20.16 11.68
N HIS A 776 -0.16 -20.45 12.61
CA HIS A 776 -1.42 -19.69 12.71
C HIS A 776 -1.27 -18.18 12.96
N PHE A 777 -0.17 -17.74 13.57
CA PHE A 777 0.05 -16.32 13.93
C PHE A 777 1.40 -15.75 13.47
N LEU A 778 2.22 -16.57 12.77
CA LEU A 778 3.55 -16.20 12.30
C LEU A 778 3.66 -16.44 10.79
N PRO A 779 4.61 -15.77 10.09
CA PRO A 779 4.88 -16.08 8.70
C PRO A 779 5.22 -17.57 8.52
N PRO A 780 4.85 -18.19 7.38
CA PRO A 780 5.17 -19.59 7.13
C PRO A 780 6.68 -19.82 7.10
N VAL A 781 7.13 -20.90 7.71
CA VAL A 781 8.54 -21.34 7.70
C VAL A 781 8.74 -22.37 6.60
N TYR A 782 9.85 -22.24 5.87
CA TYR A 782 10.24 -23.18 4.83
C TYR A 782 11.40 -24.07 5.34
N VAL A 783 11.16 -25.36 5.44
CA VAL A 783 12.16 -26.35 5.90
C VAL A 783 12.60 -27.20 4.72
N THR A 784 13.89 -27.49 4.61
CA THR A 784 14.44 -28.35 3.55
C THR A 784 13.76 -29.72 3.57
N CYS A 785 13.33 -30.21 2.41
CA CYS A 785 12.69 -31.50 2.30
C CYS A 785 13.69 -32.64 2.58
N GLU A 786 13.48 -33.41 3.62
CA GLU A 786 14.34 -34.51 4.03
C GLU A 786 14.43 -35.61 2.96
N ALA A 787 13.32 -35.89 2.24
CA ALA A 787 13.29 -36.97 1.25
C ALA A 787 14.19 -36.73 0.04
N CYS A 788 14.34 -35.50 -0.40
CA CYS A 788 15.20 -35.16 -1.53
C CYS A 788 16.39 -34.28 -1.12
N ALA A 789 16.56 -33.98 0.15
CA ALA A 789 17.62 -33.09 0.67
C ALA A 789 17.75 -31.77 -0.13
N GLY A 790 16.60 -31.15 -0.49
CA GLY A 790 16.57 -29.93 -1.30
C GLY A 790 16.72 -30.13 -2.82
N LYS A 791 17.03 -31.33 -3.31
CA LYS A 791 17.34 -31.58 -4.73
C LYS A 791 16.14 -31.54 -5.66
N ARG A 792 14.89 -31.47 -5.17
CA ARG A 792 13.63 -31.34 -5.94
C ARG A 792 13.20 -32.56 -6.76
N TYR A 793 14.08 -33.52 -7.06
CA TYR A 793 13.85 -34.69 -7.91
C TYR A 793 13.89 -36.00 -7.12
N ASN A 794 13.33 -37.05 -7.72
CA ASN A 794 13.48 -38.40 -7.23
C ASN A 794 14.87 -38.99 -7.61
N ARG A 795 15.24 -40.12 -6.95
CA ARG A 795 16.55 -40.74 -7.10
C ARG A 795 16.83 -41.16 -8.54
N GLU A 796 15.84 -41.73 -9.22
CA GLU A 796 15.99 -42.24 -10.60
C GLU A 796 16.30 -41.11 -11.60
N THR A 797 15.70 -39.94 -11.46
CA THR A 797 15.97 -38.78 -12.31
C THR A 797 17.37 -38.24 -12.06
N LEU A 798 17.85 -38.30 -10.82
CA LEU A 798 19.19 -37.81 -10.43
C LEU A 798 20.33 -38.76 -10.91
N GLU A 799 20.03 -39.99 -11.33
CA GLU A 799 21.03 -40.88 -11.93
C GLU A 799 21.45 -40.44 -13.34
N ILE A 800 20.64 -39.63 -14.01
CA ILE A 800 21.00 -39.13 -15.34
C ILE A 800 21.95 -37.94 -15.17
N THR A 801 23.11 -38.05 -15.82
CA THR A 801 24.14 -37.02 -15.73
C THR A 801 24.58 -36.52 -17.11
N TYR A 802 24.90 -35.23 -17.20
CA TYR A 802 25.56 -34.59 -18.35
C TYR A 802 26.87 -34.00 -17.89
N LYS A 803 27.99 -34.40 -18.50
CA LYS A 803 29.35 -34.04 -18.06
C LYS A 803 29.61 -34.27 -16.56
N GLY A 804 29.05 -35.36 -16.00
CA GLY A 804 29.20 -35.71 -14.58
C GLY A 804 28.26 -35.04 -13.59
N LEU A 805 27.45 -34.08 -14.01
CA LEU A 805 26.46 -33.37 -13.15
C LEU A 805 25.04 -33.84 -13.48
N ASN A 806 24.24 -34.08 -12.47
CA ASN A 806 22.79 -34.30 -12.61
C ASN A 806 22.03 -32.98 -12.70
N ILE A 807 20.72 -33.02 -12.99
CA ILE A 807 19.93 -31.84 -13.19
C ILE A 807 19.81 -30.96 -11.92
N ALA A 808 19.83 -31.53 -10.72
CA ALA A 808 19.84 -30.79 -9.48
C ALA A 808 21.18 -30.07 -9.26
N ASP A 809 22.31 -30.73 -9.60
CA ASP A 809 23.65 -30.14 -9.51
C ASP A 809 23.76 -28.97 -10.50
N ILE A 810 23.20 -29.07 -11.71
CA ILE A 810 23.12 -27.94 -12.67
C ILE A 810 22.35 -26.74 -12.11
N LEU A 811 21.24 -26.98 -11.41
CA LEU A 811 20.50 -25.91 -10.76
C LEU A 811 21.27 -25.25 -9.60
N GLN A 812 22.25 -25.93 -9.03
CA GLN A 812 23.15 -25.37 -8.01
C GLN A 812 24.34 -24.58 -8.58
N LEU A 813 24.65 -24.76 -9.87
CA LEU A 813 25.69 -23.95 -10.51
C LEU A 813 25.38 -22.46 -10.38
N THR A 814 26.39 -21.67 -10.10
CA THR A 814 26.35 -20.23 -10.28
C THR A 814 26.28 -19.90 -11.78
N VAL A 815 25.81 -18.70 -12.09
CA VAL A 815 25.77 -18.23 -13.48
C VAL A 815 27.17 -18.23 -14.09
N ASP A 816 28.22 -17.82 -13.35
CA ASP A 816 29.62 -17.83 -13.82
C ASP A 816 30.12 -19.25 -14.12
N GLU A 817 29.79 -20.21 -13.27
CA GLU A 817 30.08 -21.62 -13.52
C GLU A 817 29.32 -22.14 -14.73
N ALA A 818 28.05 -21.75 -14.88
CA ALA A 818 27.18 -22.12 -15.98
C ALA A 818 27.72 -21.59 -17.34
N VAL A 819 28.26 -20.36 -17.40
CA VAL A 819 28.93 -19.82 -18.60
C VAL A 819 30.02 -20.78 -19.08
N ASN A 820 30.88 -21.24 -18.18
CA ASN A 820 31.96 -22.16 -18.51
C ASN A 820 31.44 -23.56 -18.85
N PHE A 821 30.48 -24.08 -18.08
CA PHE A 821 29.94 -25.44 -18.26
C PHE A 821 29.19 -25.61 -19.59
N PHE A 822 28.38 -24.59 -19.98
CA PHE A 822 27.60 -24.61 -21.20
C PHE A 822 28.30 -24.03 -22.43
N ARG A 823 29.61 -23.77 -22.40
CA ARG A 823 30.36 -23.16 -23.51
C ARG A 823 30.11 -23.85 -24.87
N ALA A 824 29.87 -25.15 -24.88
CA ALA A 824 29.58 -25.93 -26.09
C ALA A 824 28.09 -25.99 -26.47
N VAL A 825 27.20 -25.32 -25.69
CA VAL A 825 25.76 -25.35 -25.93
C VAL A 825 25.27 -23.87 -26.09
N PRO A 826 25.26 -23.35 -27.33
CA PRO A 826 25.02 -21.93 -27.58
C PRO A 826 23.72 -21.40 -26.97
N LYS A 827 22.65 -22.19 -27.00
CA LYS A 827 21.32 -21.82 -26.44
C LYS A 827 21.30 -21.64 -24.92
N LEU A 828 22.26 -22.23 -24.21
CA LEU A 828 22.43 -22.07 -22.75
C LEU A 828 23.57 -21.10 -22.44
N HIS A 829 24.62 -21.10 -23.26
CA HIS A 829 25.76 -20.22 -23.04
C HIS A 829 25.43 -18.74 -23.18
N ALA A 830 24.72 -18.34 -24.24
CA ALA A 830 24.39 -16.94 -24.49
C ALA A 830 23.53 -16.31 -23.36
N PRO A 831 22.43 -16.93 -22.89
CA PRO A 831 21.68 -16.39 -21.74
C PRO A 831 22.49 -16.37 -20.44
N SER A 832 23.37 -17.38 -20.21
CA SER A 832 24.27 -17.38 -19.04
C SER A 832 25.24 -16.20 -19.08
N LEU A 833 25.81 -15.92 -20.25
CA LEU A 833 26.72 -14.80 -20.45
C LEU A 833 26.00 -13.45 -20.20
N THR A 834 24.79 -13.28 -20.74
CA THR A 834 23.97 -12.08 -20.49
C THR A 834 23.70 -11.88 -19.01
N LEU A 835 23.36 -12.94 -18.26
CA LEU A 835 23.19 -12.90 -16.81
C LEU A 835 24.47 -12.46 -16.09
N ALA A 836 25.63 -12.94 -16.50
CA ALA A 836 26.92 -12.53 -15.94
C ALA A 836 27.24 -11.07 -16.26
N GLU A 837 26.96 -10.58 -17.49
CA GLU A 837 27.16 -9.19 -17.93
C GLU A 837 26.34 -8.20 -17.10
N VAL A 838 25.10 -8.53 -16.69
CA VAL A 838 24.29 -7.68 -15.80
C VAL A 838 24.71 -7.77 -14.33
N GLY A 839 25.81 -8.46 -14.02
CA GLY A 839 26.34 -8.56 -12.65
C GLY A 839 25.65 -9.61 -11.77
N LEU A 840 25.00 -10.62 -12.35
CA LEU A 840 24.33 -11.72 -11.64
C LEU A 840 25.14 -13.02 -11.65
N GLY A 841 26.44 -12.95 -11.94
CA GLY A 841 27.34 -14.13 -12.06
C GLY A 841 27.37 -15.03 -10.83
N TYR A 842 27.15 -14.46 -9.64
CA TYR A 842 27.13 -15.16 -8.36
C TYR A 842 25.83 -15.90 -8.06
N LEU A 843 24.71 -15.59 -8.72
CA LEU A 843 23.43 -16.25 -8.48
C LEU A 843 23.46 -17.71 -8.96
N ARG A 844 22.79 -18.58 -8.20
CA ARG A 844 22.57 -19.96 -8.64
C ARG A 844 21.41 -20.03 -9.62
N LEU A 845 21.53 -20.86 -10.67
CA LEU A 845 20.47 -21.05 -11.66
C LEU A 845 19.12 -21.48 -11.06
N GLY A 846 19.14 -22.30 -10.01
CA GLY A 846 17.96 -22.80 -9.28
C GLY A 846 17.59 -22.03 -8.02
N GLN A 847 18.20 -20.87 -7.76
CA GLN A 847 17.87 -20.04 -6.58
C GLN A 847 16.41 -19.62 -6.60
N SER A 848 15.71 -19.80 -5.48
CA SER A 848 14.28 -19.46 -5.40
C SER A 848 14.05 -17.97 -5.62
N ALA A 849 13.04 -17.61 -6.41
CA ALA A 849 12.63 -16.23 -6.63
C ALA A 849 12.29 -15.49 -5.34
N THR A 850 11.83 -16.19 -4.31
CA THR A 850 11.47 -15.62 -3.01
C THR A 850 12.68 -15.21 -2.15
N THR A 851 13.88 -15.63 -2.54
CA THR A 851 15.14 -15.27 -1.85
C THR A 851 15.94 -14.19 -2.58
N LEU A 852 15.47 -13.76 -3.75
CA LEU A 852 16.11 -12.69 -4.51
C LEU A 852 15.75 -11.32 -3.92
N SER A 853 16.73 -10.43 -3.87
CA SER A 853 16.48 -9.01 -3.61
C SER A 853 15.73 -8.35 -4.78
N GLY A 854 15.10 -7.20 -4.52
CA GLY A 854 14.39 -6.45 -5.57
C GLY A 854 15.31 -6.08 -6.73
N GLY A 855 16.53 -5.64 -6.46
CA GLY A 855 17.52 -5.32 -7.48
C GLY A 855 18.01 -6.53 -8.29
N GLU A 856 18.17 -7.71 -7.66
CA GLU A 856 18.50 -8.96 -8.36
C GLU A 856 17.36 -9.39 -9.29
N ALA A 857 16.12 -9.33 -8.81
CA ALA A 857 14.92 -9.64 -9.62
C ALA A 857 14.81 -8.71 -10.84
N GLN A 858 15.08 -7.42 -10.65
CA GLN A 858 15.06 -6.41 -11.71
C GLN A 858 16.14 -6.65 -12.77
N ARG A 859 17.39 -6.90 -12.36
CA ARG A 859 18.50 -7.25 -13.27
C ARG A 859 18.23 -8.55 -14.03
N LEU A 860 17.59 -9.52 -13.37
CA LEU A 860 17.20 -10.78 -14.02
C LEU A 860 16.16 -10.54 -15.12
N LYS A 861 15.17 -9.64 -14.88
CA LYS A 861 14.21 -9.21 -15.91
C LYS A 861 14.92 -8.56 -17.09
N LEU A 862 15.85 -7.67 -16.80
CA LEU A 862 16.66 -6.99 -17.81
C LEU A 862 17.46 -7.98 -18.67
N ALA A 863 18.14 -8.95 -18.03
CA ALA A 863 18.89 -9.99 -18.74
C ALA A 863 18.00 -10.85 -19.65
N ALA A 864 16.82 -11.18 -19.19
CA ALA A 864 15.86 -11.96 -19.98
C ALA A 864 15.41 -11.21 -21.24
N GLU A 865 15.22 -9.88 -21.15
CA GLU A 865 14.87 -9.06 -22.31
C GLU A 865 16.06 -8.85 -23.26
N LEU A 866 17.27 -8.67 -22.75
CA LEU A 866 18.48 -8.59 -23.57
C LEU A 866 18.75 -9.85 -24.40
N SER A 867 18.38 -11.02 -23.84
CA SER A 867 18.55 -12.31 -24.53
C SER A 867 17.60 -12.48 -25.73
N ARG A 868 16.61 -11.56 -25.90
CA ARG A 868 15.66 -11.58 -27.00
C ARG A 868 16.13 -10.74 -28.18
N ARG A 869 15.62 -11.03 -29.39
CA ARG A 869 15.91 -10.23 -30.59
C ARG A 869 15.36 -8.83 -30.43
N GLN A 870 16.21 -7.82 -30.60
CA GLN A 870 15.86 -6.41 -30.53
C GLN A 870 15.21 -5.95 -31.84
N THR A 871 14.10 -5.20 -31.76
CA THR A 871 13.40 -4.61 -32.92
C THR A 871 13.74 -3.12 -33.13
N GLY A 872 14.32 -2.46 -32.10
CA GLY A 872 14.65 -1.03 -32.14
C GLY A 872 13.47 -0.07 -31.93
N ARG A 873 12.27 -0.58 -31.59
CA ARG A 873 11.06 0.23 -31.33
C ARG A 873 10.38 -0.14 -30.02
N VAL A 874 11.18 -0.54 -29.03
CA VAL A 874 10.68 -0.92 -27.72
C VAL A 874 10.83 0.24 -26.74
N LEU A 875 9.76 0.49 -25.97
CA LEU A 875 9.79 1.39 -24.81
C LEU A 875 10.11 0.57 -23.57
N TYR A 876 11.23 0.85 -22.94
CA TYR A 876 11.58 0.30 -21.63
C TYR A 876 11.29 1.31 -20.54
N LEU A 877 10.48 0.93 -19.55
CA LEU A 877 10.22 1.71 -18.35
C LEU A 877 10.92 1.03 -17.17
N LEU A 878 11.89 1.71 -16.57
CA LEU A 878 12.68 1.20 -15.45
C LEU A 878 12.43 2.08 -14.23
N ASP A 879 12.13 1.43 -13.10
CA ASP A 879 11.90 2.10 -11.82
C ASP A 879 13.09 1.83 -10.88
N GLU A 880 13.89 2.87 -10.61
CA GLU A 880 15.05 2.86 -9.73
C GLU A 880 15.98 1.64 -9.92
N PRO A 881 16.54 1.41 -11.14
CA PRO A 881 17.30 0.20 -11.41
C PRO A 881 18.66 0.12 -10.69
N THR A 882 19.12 1.18 -10.06
CA THR A 882 20.37 1.18 -9.28
C THR A 882 20.18 0.83 -7.80
N THR A 883 18.94 0.53 -7.39
CA THR A 883 18.64 0.16 -6.01
C THR A 883 19.50 -1.02 -5.54
N GLY A 884 20.17 -0.87 -4.40
CA GLY A 884 21.03 -1.91 -3.83
C GLY A 884 22.30 -2.22 -4.61
N LEU A 885 22.74 -1.35 -5.52
CA LEU A 885 23.93 -1.55 -6.33
C LEU A 885 25.12 -0.76 -5.82
N HIS A 886 26.24 -1.45 -5.75
CA HIS A 886 27.56 -0.82 -5.58
C HIS A 886 27.97 -0.07 -6.85
N PHE A 887 28.83 0.95 -6.76
CA PHE A 887 29.33 1.75 -7.88
C PHE A 887 29.82 0.89 -9.07
N GLN A 888 30.53 -0.20 -8.80
CA GLN A 888 31.00 -1.13 -9.83
C GLN A 888 29.85 -1.82 -10.59
N ASP A 889 28.76 -2.16 -9.88
CA ASP A 889 27.60 -2.82 -10.48
C ASP A 889 26.76 -1.82 -11.27
N ILE A 890 26.71 -0.54 -10.84
CA ILE A 890 26.09 0.56 -11.58
C ILE A 890 26.82 0.77 -12.93
N ALA A 891 28.14 0.73 -12.94
CA ALA A 891 28.90 0.84 -14.19
C ALA A 891 28.54 -0.26 -15.20
N LYS A 892 28.43 -1.52 -14.75
CA LYS A 892 27.99 -2.65 -15.59
C LYS A 892 26.55 -2.48 -16.08
N LEU A 893 25.65 -2.04 -15.20
CA LEU A 893 24.25 -1.79 -15.56
C LEU A 893 24.15 -0.73 -16.66
N LEU A 894 24.91 0.36 -16.56
CA LEU A 894 24.94 1.42 -17.56
C LEU A 894 25.42 0.92 -18.92
N GLU A 895 26.44 0.05 -18.98
CA GLU A 895 26.88 -0.57 -20.23
C GLU A 895 25.74 -1.35 -20.90
N VAL A 896 24.92 -2.04 -20.10
CA VAL A 896 23.76 -2.79 -20.58
C VAL A 896 22.67 -1.85 -21.09
N LEU A 897 22.36 -0.79 -20.37
CA LEU A 897 21.37 0.21 -20.78
C LEU A 897 21.79 0.93 -22.07
N PHE A 898 23.09 1.22 -22.23
CA PHE A 898 23.62 1.80 -23.47
C PHE A 898 23.50 0.82 -24.65
N LYS A 899 23.79 -0.48 -24.46
CA LYS A 899 23.58 -1.49 -25.51
C LYS A 899 22.10 -1.52 -25.97
N LEU A 900 21.13 -1.43 -25.05
CA LEU A 900 19.70 -1.38 -25.38
C LEU A 900 19.35 -0.10 -26.17
N ARG A 901 19.80 1.07 -25.72
CA ARG A 901 19.59 2.36 -26.36
C ARG A 901 20.18 2.36 -27.78
N ASP A 902 21.44 1.93 -27.91
CA ASP A 902 22.17 1.90 -29.19
C ASP A 902 21.52 0.92 -30.18
N GLY A 903 20.76 -0.06 -29.68
CA GLY A 903 19.86 -0.89 -30.49
C GLY A 903 18.63 -0.16 -31.03
N GLY A 904 18.49 1.15 -30.81
CA GLY A 904 17.40 2.00 -31.27
C GLY A 904 16.19 2.08 -30.34
N ASN A 905 16.23 1.45 -29.15
CA ASN A 905 15.13 1.45 -28.20
C ASN A 905 15.08 2.73 -27.37
N THR A 906 13.90 3.05 -26.85
CA THR A 906 13.66 4.17 -25.94
C THR A 906 13.65 3.68 -24.51
N LEU A 907 14.50 4.26 -23.66
CA LEU A 907 14.60 3.92 -22.25
C LEU A 907 14.15 5.12 -21.41
N VAL A 908 13.18 4.88 -20.53
CA VAL A 908 12.74 5.87 -19.53
C VAL A 908 13.03 5.29 -18.15
N VAL A 909 13.85 5.98 -17.40
CA VAL A 909 14.36 5.51 -16.10
C VAL A 909 13.99 6.51 -15.04
N ILE A 910 13.24 6.09 -14.04
CA ILE A 910 13.03 6.89 -12.82
C ILE A 910 14.26 6.67 -11.96
N GLU A 911 15.01 7.74 -11.64
CA GLU A 911 16.29 7.60 -10.94
C GLU A 911 16.63 8.80 -10.04
N HIS A 912 17.37 8.48 -8.98
CA HIS A 912 17.96 9.44 -8.06
C HIS A 912 19.49 9.41 -8.03
N ASN A 913 20.09 8.34 -8.57
CA ASN A 913 21.53 8.17 -8.62
C ASN A 913 22.16 9.13 -9.61
N LEU A 914 23.05 10.00 -9.11
CA LEU A 914 23.69 11.05 -9.92
C LEU A 914 24.57 10.49 -11.03
N ASP A 915 25.17 9.31 -10.85
CA ASP A 915 25.98 8.66 -11.87
C ASP A 915 25.15 8.23 -13.09
N VAL A 916 23.93 7.78 -12.87
CA VAL A 916 23.00 7.47 -13.95
C VAL A 916 22.49 8.76 -14.60
N ILE A 917 22.05 9.73 -13.80
CA ILE A 917 21.49 10.99 -14.31
C ILE A 917 22.52 11.74 -15.16
N LYS A 918 23.79 11.82 -14.71
CA LYS A 918 24.85 12.49 -15.49
C LYS A 918 25.16 11.80 -16.81
N THR A 919 24.84 10.50 -16.98
CA THR A 919 25.06 9.74 -18.20
C THR A 919 23.86 9.71 -19.15
N ALA A 920 22.69 10.17 -18.72
CA ALA A 920 21.47 10.22 -19.52
C ALA A 920 21.60 11.17 -20.72
N ASP A 921 20.88 10.88 -21.81
CA ASP A 921 20.77 11.75 -22.97
C ASP A 921 19.78 12.89 -22.72
N TRP A 922 18.71 12.61 -21.97
CA TRP A 922 17.66 13.54 -21.63
C TRP A 922 17.24 13.37 -20.18
N VAL A 923 16.86 14.47 -19.52
CA VAL A 923 16.40 14.48 -18.13
C VAL A 923 15.10 15.27 -18.01
N ILE A 924 14.16 14.76 -17.25
CA ILE A 924 12.93 15.44 -16.85
C ILE A 924 12.96 15.56 -15.33
N ASP A 925 13.12 16.77 -14.81
CA ASP A 925 13.21 17.05 -13.37
C ASP A 925 11.88 17.58 -12.83
N LEU A 926 11.23 16.84 -11.92
CA LEU A 926 9.97 17.20 -11.29
C LEU A 926 10.19 17.77 -9.90
N GLY A 927 9.41 18.78 -9.55
CA GLY A 927 9.50 19.44 -8.24
C GLY A 927 8.49 20.58 -8.11
N PRO A 928 8.86 21.66 -7.37
CA PRO A 928 10.11 21.83 -6.59
C PRO A 928 10.13 20.99 -5.30
N GLU A 929 8.97 20.69 -4.73
CA GLU A 929 8.81 19.95 -3.49
C GLU A 929 8.03 18.63 -3.71
N GLY A 930 7.81 17.87 -2.63
CA GLY A 930 6.92 16.71 -2.63
C GLY A 930 5.46 17.08 -2.33
N GLY A 931 4.51 16.18 -2.66
CA GLY A 931 3.10 16.33 -2.36
C GLY A 931 2.46 17.56 -3.01
N SER A 932 1.66 18.30 -2.24
CA SER A 932 0.95 19.50 -2.74
C SER A 932 1.89 20.63 -3.19
N GLY A 933 3.13 20.67 -2.73
CA GLY A 933 4.15 21.62 -3.18
C GLY A 933 4.87 21.22 -4.47
N GLY A 934 4.64 20.02 -5.00
CA GLY A 934 5.29 19.45 -6.18
C GLY A 934 4.42 19.47 -7.43
N GLY A 935 4.65 18.47 -8.28
CA GLY A 935 3.82 18.20 -9.44
C GLY A 935 4.04 19.12 -10.64
N GLN A 936 5.22 19.71 -10.76
CA GLN A 936 5.61 20.57 -11.89
C GLN A 936 6.91 20.07 -12.50
N ILE A 937 7.11 20.26 -13.80
CA ILE A 937 8.43 20.09 -14.43
C ILE A 937 9.22 21.37 -14.19
N ILE A 938 10.33 21.25 -13.48
CA ILE A 938 11.26 22.37 -13.18
C ILE A 938 12.24 22.57 -14.33
N ALA A 939 12.72 21.46 -14.90
CA ALA A 939 13.64 21.47 -16.02
C ALA A 939 13.44 20.22 -16.88
N GLN A 940 13.64 20.36 -18.18
CA GLN A 940 13.81 19.24 -19.10
C GLN A 940 14.86 19.58 -20.15
N GLY A 941 15.72 18.62 -20.45
CA GLY A 941 16.84 18.80 -21.35
C GLY A 941 17.99 17.87 -21.05
N THR A 942 19.19 18.21 -21.53
CA THR A 942 20.38 17.45 -21.16
C THR A 942 20.75 17.64 -19.68
N PRO A 943 21.50 16.73 -19.06
CA PRO A 943 21.95 16.90 -17.69
C PRO A 943 22.60 18.25 -17.41
N GLU A 944 23.35 18.79 -18.40
CA GLU A 944 23.99 20.11 -18.34
C GLU A 944 22.95 21.25 -18.27
N THR A 945 21.86 21.11 -19.05
CA THR A 945 20.74 22.08 -19.02
C THR A 945 20.07 22.09 -17.67
N VAL A 946 19.80 20.90 -17.10
CA VAL A 946 19.19 20.77 -15.77
C VAL A 946 20.13 21.32 -14.68
N ALA A 947 21.42 21.06 -14.78
CA ALA A 947 22.44 21.61 -13.85
C ALA A 947 22.51 23.13 -13.87
N ALA A 948 22.20 23.76 -15.01
CA ALA A 948 22.16 25.21 -15.16
C ALA A 948 20.82 25.86 -14.75
N THR A 949 19.76 25.07 -14.53
CA THR A 949 18.42 25.59 -14.25
C THR A 949 18.28 26.02 -12.79
N PRO A 950 18.00 27.30 -12.53
CA PRO A 950 17.74 27.78 -11.17
C PRO A 950 16.51 27.11 -10.57
N GLY A 951 16.58 26.72 -9.29
CA GLY A 951 15.47 26.06 -8.59
C GLY A 951 15.42 24.55 -8.73
N SER A 952 16.21 23.93 -9.62
CA SER A 952 16.37 22.49 -9.67
C SER A 952 17.26 21.98 -8.53
N HIS A 953 16.66 21.21 -7.61
CA HIS A 953 17.45 20.52 -6.58
C HIS A 953 18.41 19.52 -7.19
N THR A 954 17.93 18.71 -8.15
CA THR A 954 18.77 17.76 -8.90
C THR A 954 19.92 18.48 -9.59
N GLY A 955 19.66 19.61 -10.27
CA GLY A 955 20.66 20.41 -10.95
C GLY A 955 21.79 20.89 -10.05
N ARG A 956 21.46 21.27 -8.81
CA ARG A 956 22.45 21.68 -7.80
C ARG A 956 23.46 20.57 -7.49
N TYR A 957 23.00 19.32 -7.34
CA TYR A 957 23.90 18.18 -7.07
C TYR A 957 24.63 17.73 -8.34
N LEU A 958 23.95 17.75 -9.52
CA LEU A 958 24.57 17.42 -10.81
C LEU A 958 25.77 18.32 -11.13
N THR A 959 25.72 19.59 -10.77
CA THR A 959 26.84 20.53 -11.01
C THR A 959 28.16 20.02 -10.41
N ARG A 960 28.11 19.32 -9.27
CA ARG A 960 29.30 18.76 -8.61
C ARG A 960 29.89 17.60 -9.43
N VAL A 961 29.03 16.63 -9.84
CA VAL A 961 29.48 15.41 -10.54
C VAL A 961 29.85 15.65 -12.01
N LEU A 962 29.24 16.61 -12.68
CA LEU A 962 29.60 17.00 -14.06
C LEU A 962 30.98 17.68 -14.14
N ARG A 963 31.42 18.34 -13.04
CA ARG A 963 32.74 19.01 -12.97
C ARG A 963 33.88 18.07 -12.56
N GLN A 964 33.59 16.87 -12.07
CA GLN A 964 34.61 15.88 -11.69
C GLN A 964 35.39 15.43 -12.94
N LYS A 965 36.64 15.82 -13.02
CA LYS A 965 37.58 15.30 -14.04
C LYS A 965 38.16 13.97 -13.53
N PRO A 966 38.21 12.93 -14.37
CA PRO A 966 38.93 11.70 -14.01
C PRO A 966 40.36 12.03 -13.61
N SER A 967 40.86 11.41 -12.52
CA SER A 967 42.24 11.54 -12.09
C SER A 967 43.18 11.10 -13.22
N PRO A 968 44.34 11.75 -13.43
CA PRO A 968 45.28 11.42 -14.52
C PRO A 968 45.79 9.98 -14.53
N THR A 969 45.66 9.26 -13.41
CA THR A 969 46.15 7.87 -13.26
C THR A 969 45.28 6.83 -13.98
N SER A 970 44.10 7.18 -14.46
CA SER A 970 43.18 6.22 -15.15
C SER A 970 43.52 6.01 -16.65
N ARG A 971 44.54 6.67 -17.19
CA ARG A 971 44.92 6.63 -18.64
C ARG A 971 45.76 5.43 -19.06
N SER A 972 46.21 4.55 -18.15
CA SER A 972 47.29 3.57 -18.52
C SER A 972 46.79 2.11 -18.62
N ASN A 973 45.52 1.79 -18.71
CA ASN A 973 45.07 0.39 -18.91
C ASN A 973 43.97 0.29 -19.97
N ARG A 974 44.25 0.75 -21.20
CA ARG A 974 43.62 0.29 -22.43
C ARG A 974 44.68 0.25 -23.51
N GLY A 975 45.45 -0.83 -23.53
CA GLY A 975 46.26 -1.26 -24.60
C GLY A 975 45.81 -2.68 -24.98
#